data_daabbb01289177dc05a7a40e2f841115
#
_entry.id   daabbb01289177dc05a7a40e2f841115
#
_cell.length_a   1.000
_cell.length_b   1.000
_cell.length_c   1.000
_cell.angle_alpha   90.00
_cell.angle_beta   90.00
_cell.angle_gamma   90.00
#
_symmetry.space_group_name_H-M   'P 1'
#
loop_
_entity.id
_entity.type
_entity.pdbx_description
1 polymer ?
#
loop_
_entity_poly.entity_id
_entity_poly.type
_entity_poly.pdbx_seq_one_letter_code
_entity_poly.pdbx_strand_id
1 'polypeptide(L)'
;VMGKYHPHGDSSIYDALVRLAQDFSMRLPLIDGQGNFGSMDGDPPAAMRYTEARLAKVATRLLGDIEKETVDFQPNYDESETEPSVLPARFPNLLVNGGGGIAVGMATNIPPHNLGEVIDATCALIDDPEIDDLTLMGHVGGPDFPTGGIILGSSGFRAAYASGRGSVMIRSRTHVEEIRKDREAIIVTEIPYQVNKSRLVEQIAETVKLKKVDGIADLRDESDRDGVRVVIELKRDATADVVLNQLFRFTQLQTSFGMNMLALNGGKPEQMGLREILKAFIKFREQVITRRSKFELGKARDRAHILVGLVIAVTFVDEVVAIIRNAASPADAREKLLARHWDAAAVMDYLDLIESGANEVEDGKVRLSEEQVKAILDLRLNRLTQLGREEIGEELKKLAVTITELLEILRNRARLYEVLREELVEVKDEFNTPRRTEVIEGDFGQIDDESLIEREEMVVTVTHSGYIKRVPLSTYRAQRRGGKGRAGMSTREEDVLTQVFVTSTHTPVLFFSNLGQVYRMKVWRLPEGGPQARGKPLINLLPLQAGESISAILPLPEDEETWGDLNVVFATAKGNVRRNSMADFTNVPSNGKIAIRFEEGSDDKLIGVMLCTEDDDVLLAARGGKCIRFPVSDVRVFKGRTSTGVRGMKLGIGDDVISLSILAGQRAKGVTAEDRTAYLKAAAWKSEPGEQTLSDEKQAEMAEAEEFILTVTSNGFGKRSSSYEYRTSGRGGQGITNIDTSIRNGHVVGSGRAAETDQIMLITNQGKLIRTSVAEIRIAGRATQGVTIFKVADGEQVVSVATIEETEEEHSEENQTNSDT
;
A
#
# COMPACT_ATOMS: atom_id res chain seq x y z
N VAL A 1 -2.32 27.51 39.11
CA VAL A 1 -1.60 26.30 38.76
C VAL A 1 -0.12 26.44 39.10
N MET A 2 0.59 27.46 38.57
CA MET A 2 2.02 27.70 38.79
C MET A 2 2.47 27.69 40.26
N GLY A 3 1.75 28.43 41.13
CA GLY A 3 2.16 28.57 42.52
C GLY A 3 1.86 27.36 43.42
N LYS A 4 0.91 26.47 43.01
CA LYS A 4 0.40 25.40 43.85
C LYS A 4 0.77 24.00 43.38
N TYR A 5 0.79 23.75 42.05
CA TYR A 5 0.89 22.41 41.46
C TYR A 5 2.03 22.22 40.47
N HIS A 6 2.55 23.28 39.87
CA HIS A 6 3.61 23.20 38.86
C HIS A 6 4.59 24.35 38.99
N PRO A 7 5.73 24.17 39.70
CA PRO A 7 6.69 25.25 40.05
C PRO A 7 7.63 25.60 38.88
N HIS A 8 7.10 25.69 37.64
CA HIS A 8 7.85 26.03 36.44
C HIS A 8 7.20 27.19 35.70
N GLY A 9 7.79 27.61 34.58
CA GLY A 9 7.27 28.72 33.79
C GLY A 9 5.85 28.51 33.27
N ASP A 10 5.16 29.64 33.04
CA ASP A 10 3.76 29.64 32.56
C ASP A 10 3.59 29.09 31.13
N SER A 11 4.63 29.19 30.30
CA SER A 11 4.59 28.70 28.92
C SER A 11 4.32 27.19 28.84
N SER A 12 4.97 26.37 29.67
CA SER A 12 4.76 24.92 29.67
C SER A 12 3.33 24.53 30.05
N ILE A 13 2.72 25.27 30.97
CA ILE A 13 1.32 25.07 31.38
C ILE A 13 0.37 25.46 30.24
N TYR A 14 0.64 26.63 29.61
CA TYR A 14 -0.19 27.11 28.52
C TYR A 14 -0.10 26.22 27.28
N ASP A 15 1.10 25.75 26.91
CA ASP A 15 1.30 24.83 25.80
C ASP A 15 0.56 23.50 26.01
N ALA A 16 0.56 22.99 27.23
CA ALA A 16 -0.22 21.79 27.57
C ALA A 16 -1.72 22.02 27.44
N LEU A 17 -2.23 23.16 27.95
CA LEU A 17 -3.63 23.54 27.82
C LEU A 17 -4.04 23.71 26.35
N VAL A 18 -3.21 24.40 25.56
CA VAL A 18 -3.41 24.58 24.12
C VAL A 18 -3.57 23.24 23.42
N ARG A 19 -2.69 22.28 23.71
CA ARG A 19 -2.76 20.97 23.10
C ARG A 19 -4.05 20.22 23.42
N LEU A 20 -4.58 20.37 24.64
CA LEU A 20 -5.85 19.78 25.06
C LEU A 20 -7.06 20.42 24.35
N ALA A 21 -6.93 21.63 23.78
CA ALA A 21 -7.97 22.34 23.04
C ALA A 21 -7.89 22.12 21.52
N GLN A 22 -6.79 21.60 20.97
CA GLN A 22 -6.60 21.43 19.54
C GLN A 22 -7.36 20.19 19.04
N ASP A 23 -8.28 20.36 18.10
CA ASP A 23 -9.09 19.31 17.50
C ASP A 23 -8.32 18.43 16.49
N PHE A 24 -7.15 18.91 16.04
CA PHE A 24 -6.20 18.15 15.23
C PHE A 24 -5.14 17.40 16.06
N SER A 25 -5.06 17.68 17.37
CA SER A 25 -4.15 16.99 18.31
C SER A 25 -4.89 15.95 19.15
N MET A 26 -6.13 16.23 19.54
CA MET A 26 -6.97 15.40 20.41
C MET A 26 -8.13 14.82 19.61
N ARG A 27 -8.33 13.52 19.73
CA ARG A 27 -9.51 12.88 19.10
C ARG A 27 -10.80 13.35 19.75
N LEU A 28 -10.73 13.62 21.05
CA LEU A 28 -11.81 14.15 21.88
C LEU A 28 -11.24 15.28 22.74
N PRO A 29 -11.29 16.54 22.27
CA PRO A 29 -10.74 17.68 23.00
C PRO A 29 -11.29 17.80 24.42
N LEU A 30 -10.43 18.08 25.39
CA LEU A 30 -10.79 18.19 26.82
C LEU A 30 -10.96 19.64 27.26
N ILE A 31 -10.53 20.59 26.45
CA ILE A 31 -10.66 22.02 26.67
C ILE A 31 -11.48 22.61 25.52
N ASP A 32 -12.46 23.44 25.88
CA ASP A 32 -13.22 24.29 24.98
C ASP A 32 -12.54 25.67 24.96
N GLY A 33 -11.83 25.94 23.85
CA GLY A 33 -11.04 27.14 23.68
C GLY A 33 -11.75 28.18 22.81
N GLN A 34 -11.56 29.47 23.17
CA GLN A 34 -11.99 30.58 22.34
C GLN A 34 -10.80 31.47 22.01
N GLY A 35 -10.54 31.68 20.72
CA GLY A 35 -9.38 32.42 20.22
C GLY A 35 -8.52 31.53 19.32
N ASN A 36 -7.27 31.95 19.09
CA ASN A 36 -6.30 31.23 18.28
C ASN A 36 -5.48 30.26 19.16
N PHE A 37 -5.69 28.98 19.01
CA PHE A 37 -4.97 27.88 19.68
C PHE A 37 -3.95 27.19 18.76
N GLY A 38 -3.45 27.87 17.72
CA GLY A 38 -2.52 27.30 16.75
C GLY A 38 -3.23 26.62 15.57
N SER A 39 -2.44 26.12 14.64
CA SER A 39 -2.92 25.46 13.43
C SER A 39 -2.08 24.22 13.08
N MET A 40 -2.56 23.43 12.12
CA MET A 40 -1.80 22.32 11.53
C MET A 40 -0.56 22.77 10.75
N ASP A 41 -0.45 24.07 10.44
CA ASP A 41 0.74 24.68 9.83
C ASP A 41 1.88 24.90 10.83
N GLY A 42 1.62 24.63 12.10
CA GLY A 42 2.58 24.84 13.18
C GLY A 42 2.63 26.29 13.66
N ASP A 43 1.63 27.10 13.31
CA ASP A 43 1.51 28.44 13.87
C ASP A 43 1.36 28.36 15.39
N PRO A 44 2.10 29.19 16.13
CA PRO A 44 1.96 29.23 17.58
C PRO A 44 0.56 29.75 17.97
N PRO A 45 0.05 29.35 19.14
CA PRO A 45 -1.16 29.93 19.68
C PRO A 45 -0.97 31.42 19.97
N ALA A 46 -2.06 32.16 19.99
CA ALA A 46 -2.03 33.53 20.49
C ALA A 46 -1.56 33.57 21.94
N ALA A 47 -0.93 34.69 22.35
CA ALA A 47 -0.55 34.85 23.76
C ALA A 47 -1.77 34.67 24.69
N MET A 48 -1.56 34.07 25.86
CA MET A 48 -2.63 33.67 26.77
C MET A 48 -3.60 34.78 27.17
N ARG A 49 -3.18 36.04 27.07
CA ARG A 49 -4.04 37.22 27.33
C ARG A 49 -5.11 37.46 26.26
N TYR A 50 -5.03 36.77 25.11
CA TYR A 50 -5.98 36.89 24.00
C TYR A 50 -6.85 35.63 23.83
N THR A 51 -6.67 34.62 24.68
CA THR A 51 -7.45 33.36 24.60
C THR A 51 -8.27 33.14 25.85
N GLU A 52 -9.40 32.48 25.70
CA GLU A 52 -10.22 31.99 26.80
C GLU A 52 -10.32 30.47 26.73
N ALA A 53 -10.39 29.83 27.88
CA ALA A 53 -10.47 28.39 27.98
C ALA A 53 -11.43 27.97 29.09
N ARG A 54 -12.21 26.91 28.82
CA ARG A 54 -13.06 26.25 29.81
C ARG A 54 -12.96 24.74 29.62
N LEU A 55 -13.38 23.98 30.62
CA LEU A 55 -13.47 22.53 30.47
C LEU A 55 -14.53 22.17 29.43
N ALA A 56 -14.17 21.29 28.49
CA ALA A 56 -15.15 20.67 27.62
C ALA A 56 -16.10 19.78 28.45
N LYS A 57 -17.34 19.60 27.97
CA LYS A 57 -18.31 18.75 28.67
C LYS A 57 -17.78 17.34 28.95
N VAL A 58 -17.07 16.74 27.99
CA VAL A 58 -16.47 15.42 28.16
C VAL A 58 -15.41 15.36 29.25
N ALA A 59 -14.68 16.45 29.48
CA ALA A 59 -13.68 16.51 30.55
C ALA A 59 -14.31 16.41 31.96
N THR A 60 -15.57 16.87 32.12
CA THR A 60 -16.30 16.69 33.37
C THR A 60 -16.54 15.21 33.72
N ARG A 61 -16.59 14.34 32.69
CA ARG A 61 -16.71 12.87 32.88
C ARG A 61 -15.40 12.22 33.37
N LEU A 62 -14.25 12.88 33.18
CA LEU A 62 -12.96 12.45 33.78
C LEU A 62 -12.85 12.86 35.25
N LEU A 63 -13.47 13.96 35.63
CA LEU A 63 -13.42 14.52 36.99
C LEU A 63 -14.59 14.09 37.90
N GLY A 64 -15.60 13.48 37.29
CA GLY A 64 -16.82 13.11 37.99
C GLY A 64 -16.56 12.27 39.25
N ASP A 65 -17.24 12.65 40.35
CA ASP A 65 -17.16 11.99 41.62
C ASP A 65 -15.78 12.10 42.34
N ILE A 66 -14.90 13.01 41.97
CA ILE A 66 -13.59 13.21 42.58
C ILE A 66 -13.68 13.64 44.04
N GLU A 67 -14.73 14.37 44.43
CA GLU A 67 -15.03 14.81 45.78
C GLU A 67 -15.62 13.71 46.67
N LYS A 68 -15.86 12.52 46.13
CA LYS A 68 -16.44 11.37 46.85
C LYS A 68 -15.40 10.34 47.28
N GLU A 69 -14.18 10.74 47.55
CA GLU A 69 -13.06 9.89 47.95
C GLU A 69 -12.78 8.70 47.01
N THR A 70 -13.10 8.85 45.74
CA THR A 70 -12.99 7.80 44.71
C THR A 70 -11.56 7.46 44.36
N VAL A 71 -10.64 8.40 44.50
CA VAL A 71 -9.20 8.29 44.20
C VAL A 71 -8.37 8.79 45.37
N ASP A 72 -7.10 8.38 45.40
CA ASP A 72 -6.18 8.85 46.42
C ASP A 72 -5.62 10.22 46.05
N PHE A 73 -5.36 11.03 47.06
CA PHE A 73 -4.71 12.33 46.96
C PHE A 73 -3.31 12.23 47.56
N GLN A 74 -2.38 12.91 46.90
CA GLN A 74 -0.98 13.04 47.38
C GLN A 74 -0.67 14.51 47.61
N PRO A 75 0.33 14.83 48.46
CA PRO A 75 0.80 16.19 48.61
C PRO A 75 1.40 16.71 47.30
N ASN A 76 1.22 18.01 47.07
CA ASN A 76 1.93 18.71 46.01
C ASN A 76 3.44 18.84 46.32
N TYR A 77 4.22 19.51 45.47
CA TYR A 77 5.68 19.61 45.58
C TYR A 77 6.20 20.25 46.90
N ASP A 78 5.42 21.10 47.53
CA ASP A 78 5.78 21.81 48.78
C ASP A 78 4.89 21.41 49.97
N GLU A 79 4.07 20.38 49.84
CA GLU A 79 3.15 19.85 50.86
C GLU A 79 2.08 20.87 51.35
N SER A 80 1.92 21.99 50.64
CA SER A 80 0.94 23.02 51.01
C SER A 80 -0.48 22.72 50.56
N GLU A 81 -0.65 21.90 49.49
CA GLU A 81 -1.91 21.48 48.91
C GLU A 81 -1.87 19.98 48.60
N THR A 82 -3.02 19.42 48.24
CA THR A 82 -3.11 18.04 47.77
C THR A 82 -3.63 17.98 46.33
N GLU A 83 -3.17 16.99 45.59
CA GLU A 83 -3.59 16.74 44.21
C GLU A 83 -3.96 15.25 44.07
N PRO A 84 -4.91 14.93 43.15
CA PRO A 84 -5.26 13.53 42.92
C PRO A 84 -4.10 12.79 42.23
N SER A 85 -3.81 11.57 42.72
CA SER A 85 -2.81 10.70 42.12
C SER A 85 -3.24 10.20 40.72
N VAL A 86 -4.55 10.12 40.47
CA VAL A 86 -5.18 9.70 39.22
C VAL A 86 -6.60 10.28 39.19
N LEU A 87 -7.14 10.53 37.98
CA LEU A 87 -8.52 10.97 37.81
C LEU A 87 -9.50 9.79 37.86
N PRO A 88 -10.74 9.98 38.37
CA PRO A 88 -11.74 8.91 38.45
C PRO A 88 -12.16 8.34 37.08
N ALA A 89 -12.05 9.10 36.00
CA ALA A 89 -12.21 8.78 34.58
C ALA A 89 -13.35 7.79 34.25
N ARG A 90 -14.48 8.26 33.80
CA ARG A 90 -15.63 7.43 33.43
C ARG A 90 -15.47 6.70 32.11
N PHE A 91 -14.45 7.02 31.30
CA PHE A 91 -14.12 6.36 30.04
C PHE A 91 -12.61 6.19 29.91
N PRO A 92 -12.10 5.23 29.12
CA PRO A 92 -10.68 4.95 28.99
C PRO A 92 -9.96 5.98 28.13
N ASN A 93 -9.75 7.19 28.66
CA ASN A 93 -9.15 8.33 27.97
C ASN A 93 -7.75 8.04 27.39
N LEU A 94 -6.99 7.13 28.02
CA LEU A 94 -5.68 6.70 27.50
C LEU A 94 -5.78 6.13 26.07
N LEU A 95 -6.82 5.35 25.77
CA LEU A 95 -7.07 4.83 24.42
C LEU A 95 -7.74 5.86 23.53
N VAL A 96 -8.72 6.62 24.06
CA VAL A 96 -9.51 7.56 23.25
C VAL A 96 -8.64 8.69 22.69
N ASN A 97 -7.85 9.34 23.54
CA ASN A 97 -6.97 10.43 23.12
C ASN A 97 -5.52 10.02 22.86
N GLY A 98 -5.18 8.78 23.23
CA GLY A 98 -3.82 8.30 23.13
C GLY A 98 -2.88 8.98 24.14
N GLY A 99 -1.60 8.78 23.94
CA GLY A 99 -0.55 9.38 24.77
C GLY A 99 0.82 9.18 24.16
N GLY A 100 1.65 10.20 24.29
CA GLY A 100 3.05 10.15 23.82
C GLY A 100 3.97 10.73 24.89
N GLY A 101 5.07 10.07 25.14
CA GLY A 101 6.05 10.53 26.11
C GLY A 101 7.37 9.78 26.01
N ILE A 102 8.44 10.48 26.37
CA ILE A 102 9.81 9.95 26.36
C ILE A 102 10.37 10.14 27.76
N ALA A 103 10.74 9.04 28.39
CA ALA A 103 11.45 9.02 29.67
C ALA A 103 12.82 8.36 29.50
N VAL A 104 13.64 8.38 30.56
CA VAL A 104 14.94 7.71 30.54
C VAL A 104 14.73 6.19 30.47
N GLY A 105 15.18 5.58 29.40
CA GLY A 105 15.11 4.13 29.19
C GLY A 105 13.74 3.60 28.76
N MET A 106 12.71 4.44 28.59
CA MET A 106 11.39 4.01 28.13
C MET A 106 10.66 5.12 27.36
N ALA A 107 9.84 4.74 26.42
CA ALA A 107 8.98 5.65 25.68
C ALA A 107 7.60 5.04 25.52
N THR A 108 6.57 5.88 25.46
CA THR A 108 5.21 5.47 25.13
C THR A 108 4.72 6.23 23.90
N ASN A 109 3.94 5.56 23.05
CA ASN A 109 3.28 6.17 21.91
C ASN A 109 2.00 5.38 21.61
N ILE A 110 0.92 5.81 22.23
CA ILE A 110 -0.40 5.17 22.13
C ILE A 110 -1.23 6.02 21.18
N PRO A 111 -1.74 5.46 20.06
CA PRO A 111 -2.57 6.22 19.14
C PRO A 111 -3.95 6.51 19.73
N PRO A 112 -4.63 7.57 19.27
CA PRO A 112 -6.02 7.84 19.61
C PRO A 112 -6.97 6.84 18.93
N HIS A 113 -8.14 6.63 19.55
CA HIS A 113 -9.17 5.70 19.07
C HIS A 113 -10.56 6.33 19.15
N ASN A 114 -11.51 5.73 18.43
CA ASN A 114 -12.90 6.13 18.48
C ASN A 114 -13.52 5.79 19.86
N LEU A 115 -14.20 6.76 20.48
CA LEU A 115 -14.80 6.60 21.81
C LEU A 115 -15.82 5.46 21.84
N GLY A 116 -16.71 5.42 20.86
CA GLY A 116 -17.77 4.41 20.80
C GLY A 116 -17.21 3.00 20.66
N GLU A 117 -16.21 2.81 19.79
CA GLU A 117 -15.56 1.52 19.58
C GLU A 117 -14.84 1.02 20.83
N VAL A 118 -14.13 1.91 21.53
CA VAL A 118 -13.43 1.55 22.79
C VAL A 118 -14.41 1.21 23.90
N ILE A 119 -15.54 1.94 23.98
CA ILE A 119 -16.61 1.63 24.95
C ILE A 119 -17.26 0.28 24.60
N ASP A 120 -17.56 0.03 23.31
CA ASP A 120 -18.13 -1.26 22.89
C ASP A 120 -17.22 -2.43 23.23
N ALA A 121 -15.92 -2.29 22.97
CA ALA A 121 -14.94 -3.30 23.35
C ALA A 121 -14.87 -3.50 24.89
N THR A 122 -14.97 -2.40 25.66
CA THR A 122 -14.98 -2.46 27.12
C THR A 122 -16.23 -3.19 27.62
N CYS A 123 -17.41 -2.88 27.08
CA CYS A 123 -18.67 -3.55 27.41
C CYS A 123 -18.63 -5.03 27.03
N ALA A 124 -18.14 -5.36 25.82
CA ALA A 124 -17.98 -6.76 25.40
C ALA A 124 -17.09 -7.57 26.36
N LEU A 125 -16.00 -6.95 26.87
CA LEU A 125 -15.11 -7.59 27.86
C LEU A 125 -15.75 -7.70 29.26
N ILE A 126 -16.67 -6.80 29.62
CA ILE A 126 -17.46 -6.89 30.85
C ILE A 126 -18.47 -8.03 30.73
N ASP A 127 -19.17 -8.13 29.61
CA ASP A 127 -20.21 -9.13 29.35
C ASP A 127 -19.62 -10.55 29.22
N ASP A 128 -18.44 -10.69 28.60
CA ASP A 128 -17.67 -11.93 28.48
C ASP A 128 -16.17 -11.71 28.79
N PRO A 129 -15.73 -11.95 30.02
CA PRO A 129 -14.31 -11.80 30.41
C PRO A 129 -13.35 -12.72 29.65
N GLU A 130 -13.85 -13.81 29.05
CA GLU A 130 -13.07 -14.80 28.31
C GLU A 130 -13.21 -14.65 26.77
N ILE A 131 -13.86 -13.58 26.31
CA ILE A 131 -13.95 -13.24 24.87
C ILE A 131 -12.58 -13.40 24.21
N ASP A 132 -12.50 -13.99 23.02
CA ASP A 132 -11.23 -14.14 22.31
C ASP A 132 -10.70 -12.79 21.80
N ASP A 133 -9.36 -12.72 21.60
CA ASP A 133 -8.70 -11.47 21.23
C ASP A 133 -9.13 -10.96 19.85
N LEU A 134 -9.43 -11.84 18.88
CA LEU A 134 -9.84 -11.43 17.53
C LEU A 134 -11.24 -10.80 17.57
N THR A 135 -12.15 -11.39 18.32
CA THR A 135 -13.50 -10.85 18.53
C THR A 135 -13.44 -9.51 19.27
N LEU A 136 -12.62 -9.42 20.33
CA LEU A 136 -12.42 -8.17 21.06
C LEU A 136 -11.86 -7.06 20.17
N MET A 137 -10.83 -7.37 19.35
CA MET A 137 -10.25 -6.44 18.38
C MET A 137 -11.24 -6.07 17.29
N GLY A 138 -12.23 -6.92 17.00
CA GLY A 138 -13.29 -6.63 16.04
C GLY A 138 -14.20 -5.44 16.45
N HIS A 139 -14.30 -5.15 17.74
CA HIS A 139 -15.02 -3.97 18.24
C HIS A 139 -14.24 -2.66 18.06
N VAL A 140 -12.90 -2.73 17.90
CA VAL A 140 -12.03 -1.58 17.70
C VAL A 140 -11.44 -1.66 16.28
N GLY A 141 -11.98 -0.90 15.36
CA GLY A 141 -11.59 -0.91 13.94
C GLY A 141 -10.18 -0.39 13.66
N GLY A 142 -9.36 -0.17 14.68
CA GLY A 142 -8.01 0.38 14.60
C GLY A 142 -7.90 1.79 15.19
N PRO A 143 -6.73 2.42 15.16
CA PRO A 143 -6.56 3.82 15.53
C PRO A 143 -7.52 4.74 14.76
N ASP A 144 -7.96 5.81 15.41
CA ASP A 144 -8.85 6.82 14.83
C ASP A 144 -8.24 8.21 15.05
N PHE A 145 -7.48 8.69 14.07
CA PHE A 145 -6.70 9.91 14.21
C PHE A 145 -7.57 11.17 14.05
N PRO A 146 -7.31 12.23 14.81
CA PRO A 146 -8.04 13.50 14.73
C PRO A 146 -8.04 14.11 13.33
N THR A 147 -6.93 13.96 12.59
CA THR A 147 -6.74 14.48 11.24
C THR A 147 -7.28 13.59 10.13
N GLY A 148 -7.93 12.46 10.47
CA GLY A 148 -8.44 11.50 9.50
C GLY A 148 -7.34 10.67 8.86
N GLY A 149 -7.29 10.66 7.54
CA GLY A 149 -6.35 9.87 6.75
C GLY A 149 -6.78 8.40 6.58
N ILE A 150 -5.89 7.62 5.98
CA ILE A 150 -6.14 6.23 5.61
C ILE A 150 -5.06 5.35 6.24
N ILE A 151 -5.44 4.33 6.99
CA ILE A 151 -4.53 3.28 7.47
C ILE A 151 -4.47 2.17 6.42
N LEU A 152 -3.25 1.79 6.05
CA LEU A 152 -2.98 0.73 5.07
C LEU A 152 -2.70 -0.60 5.77
N GLY A 153 -3.65 -1.52 5.66
CA GLY A 153 -3.60 -2.84 6.28
C GLY A 153 -3.85 -2.84 7.79
N SER A 154 -4.44 -3.92 8.30
CA SER A 154 -4.77 -4.07 9.72
C SER A 154 -3.69 -4.78 10.54
N SER A 155 -2.72 -5.43 9.91
CA SER A 155 -1.72 -6.27 10.57
C SER A 155 -0.89 -5.51 11.63
N GLY A 156 -0.54 -4.24 11.35
CA GLY A 156 0.29 -3.42 12.23
C GLY A 156 -0.37 -3.09 13.57
N PHE A 157 -1.62 -2.61 13.55
CA PHE A 157 -2.32 -2.31 14.81
C PHE A 157 -2.84 -3.58 15.51
N ARG A 158 -3.19 -4.65 14.77
CA ARG A 158 -3.52 -5.95 15.40
C ARG A 158 -2.34 -6.51 16.16
N ALA A 159 -1.13 -6.43 15.62
CA ALA A 159 0.09 -6.80 16.34
C ALA A 159 0.28 -5.97 17.63
N ALA A 160 0.04 -4.64 17.56
CA ALA A 160 0.11 -3.77 18.71
C ALA A 160 -0.96 -4.10 19.76
N TYR A 161 -2.18 -4.41 19.36
CA TYR A 161 -3.26 -4.80 20.27
C TYR A 161 -2.99 -6.13 20.97
N ALA A 162 -2.27 -7.05 20.31
CA ALA A 162 -1.90 -8.32 20.90
C ALA A 162 -0.66 -8.21 21.80
N SER A 163 0.37 -7.44 21.43
CA SER A 163 1.67 -7.45 22.09
C SER A 163 2.09 -6.12 22.73
N GLY A 164 1.31 -5.07 22.55
CA GLY A 164 1.65 -3.70 22.93
C GLY A 164 2.63 -3.00 21.99
N ARG A 165 3.10 -3.66 20.90
CA ARG A 165 4.00 -3.06 19.89
C ARG A 165 3.57 -3.35 18.47
N GLY A 166 3.61 -2.33 17.63
CA GLY A 166 3.30 -2.43 16.21
C GLY A 166 3.62 -1.15 15.47
N SER A 167 3.33 -1.14 14.19
CA SER A 167 3.47 0.06 13.37
C SER A 167 2.34 0.10 12.36
N VAL A 168 1.69 1.24 12.21
CA VAL A 168 0.67 1.46 11.19
C VAL A 168 1.17 2.45 10.17
N MET A 169 0.87 2.16 8.90
CA MET A 169 1.15 3.08 7.80
C MET A 169 -0.07 3.99 7.62
N ILE A 170 0.14 5.29 7.72
CA ILE A 170 -0.91 6.31 7.54
C ILE A 170 -0.64 7.03 6.22
N ARG A 171 -1.66 7.15 5.40
CA ARG A 171 -1.64 7.87 4.13
C ARG A 171 -2.63 9.03 4.16
N SER A 172 -2.26 10.13 3.51
CA SER A 172 -3.16 11.25 3.24
C SER A 172 -4.37 10.81 2.43
N ARG A 173 -5.53 11.43 2.67
CA ARG A 173 -6.68 11.28 1.77
C ARG A 173 -6.52 12.24 0.60
N THR A 174 -6.54 11.67 -0.60
CA THR A 174 -6.34 12.41 -1.85
C THR A 174 -7.39 12.01 -2.88
N HIS A 175 -7.69 12.90 -3.79
CA HIS A 175 -8.47 12.62 -5.00
C HIS A 175 -7.96 13.48 -6.14
N VAL A 176 -8.34 13.13 -7.37
CA VAL A 176 -7.94 13.86 -8.57
C VAL A 176 -9.11 14.70 -9.05
N GLU A 177 -8.85 15.97 -9.35
CA GLU A 177 -9.82 16.91 -9.93
C GLU A 177 -9.31 17.42 -11.28
N GLU A 178 -10.18 17.52 -12.27
CA GLU A 178 -9.89 18.23 -13.52
C GLU A 178 -10.08 19.74 -13.30
N ILE A 179 -8.98 20.51 -13.29
CA ILE A 179 -9.03 21.98 -13.08
C ILE A 179 -9.36 22.73 -14.36
N ARG A 180 -8.82 22.25 -15.49
CA ARG A 180 -9.02 22.80 -16.83
C ARG A 180 -9.01 21.65 -17.82
N LYS A 181 -9.50 21.91 -19.06
CA LYS A 181 -9.41 20.95 -20.15
C LYS A 181 -7.96 20.44 -20.30
N ASP A 182 -7.78 19.12 -20.20
CA ASP A 182 -6.51 18.41 -20.26
C ASP A 182 -5.51 18.77 -19.11
N ARG A 183 -6.01 19.20 -17.94
CA ARG A 183 -5.17 19.43 -16.74
C ARG A 183 -5.84 18.90 -15.49
N GLU A 184 -5.18 17.97 -14.86
CA GLU A 184 -5.55 17.37 -13.59
C GLU A 184 -4.77 17.98 -12.42
N ALA A 185 -5.34 17.90 -11.24
CA ALA A 185 -4.63 18.17 -10.00
C ALA A 185 -4.94 17.11 -8.96
N ILE A 186 -3.95 16.79 -8.16
CA ILE A 186 -4.11 15.98 -6.97
C ILE A 186 -4.49 16.93 -5.83
N ILE A 187 -5.64 16.66 -5.21
CA ILE A 187 -6.13 17.41 -4.07
C ILE A 187 -5.91 16.58 -2.81
N VAL A 188 -5.24 17.17 -1.81
CA VAL A 188 -5.03 16.56 -0.50
C VAL A 188 -6.03 17.18 0.47
N THR A 189 -6.93 16.37 1.04
CA THR A 189 -7.98 16.82 1.96
C THR A 189 -7.72 16.42 3.41
N GLU A 190 -6.91 15.40 3.65
CA GLU A 190 -6.51 14.97 4.99
C GLU A 190 -5.02 14.61 4.97
N ILE A 191 -4.31 14.96 6.03
CA ILE A 191 -2.88 14.66 6.20
C ILE A 191 -2.65 13.69 7.36
N PRO A 192 -1.56 12.91 7.37
CA PRO A 192 -1.29 11.99 8.45
C PRO A 192 -1.15 12.71 9.80
N TYR A 193 -1.56 12.02 10.86
CA TYR A 193 -1.49 12.54 12.22
C TYR A 193 -0.09 12.99 12.62
N GLN A 194 0.03 14.13 13.29
CA GLN A 194 1.27 14.78 13.72
C GLN A 194 2.17 15.31 12.60
N VAL A 195 1.70 15.31 11.35
CA VAL A 195 2.41 15.96 10.25
C VAL A 195 2.08 17.46 10.22
N ASN A 196 3.11 18.30 10.13
CA ASN A 196 2.97 19.72 9.94
C ASN A 196 2.68 20.02 8.45
N LYS A 197 1.55 20.67 8.15
CA LYS A 197 1.08 20.91 6.78
C LYS A 197 2.02 21.83 5.99
N SER A 198 2.46 22.96 6.55
CA SER A 198 3.39 23.86 5.88
C SER A 198 4.70 23.17 5.52
N ARG A 199 5.26 22.39 6.45
CA ARG A 199 6.48 21.62 6.21
C ARG A 199 6.30 20.54 5.17
N LEU A 200 5.12 19.92 5.11
CA LEU A 200 4.77 18.94 4.06
C LEU A 200 4.75 19.62 2.68
N VAL A 201 4.13 20.79 2.55
CA VAL A 201 4.08 21.56 1.31
C VAL A 201 5.51 21.95 0.86
N GLU A 202 6.34 22.45 1.79
CA GLU A 202 7.76 22.73 1.51
C GLU A 202 8.51 21.48 1.04
N GLN A 203 8.30 20.33 1.68
CA GLN A 203 8.92 19.06 1.30
C GLN A 203 8.50 18.61 -0.11
N ILE A 204 7.24 18.77 -0.47
CA ILE A 204 6.76 18.51 -1.83
C ILE A 204 7.49 19.39 -2.83
N ALA A 205 7.56 20.69 -2.59
CA ALA A 205 8.27 21.64 -3.46
C ALA A 205 9.76 21.31 -3.60
N GLU A 206 10.41 20.88 -2.50
CA GLU A 206 11.81 20.46 -2.52
C GLU A 206 12.03 19.18 -3.36
N THR A 207 11.16 18.19 -3.25
CA THR A 207 11.27 16.94 -4.06
C THR A 207 11.14 17.23 -5.55
N VAL A 208 10.28 18.19 -5.94
CA VAL A 208 10.17 18.67 -7.34
C VAL A 208 11.45 19.36 -7.78
N LYS A 209 11.99 20.27 -6.95
CA LYS A 209 13.25 20.98 -7.25
C LYS A 209 14.43 20.02 -7.39
N LEU A 210 14.48 18.97 -6.58
CA LEU A 210 15.49 17.90 -6.63
C LEU A 210 15.25 16.88 -7.75
N LYS A 211 14.19 17.04 -8.55
CA LYS A 211 13.80 16.11 -9.62
C LYS A 211 13.58 14.67 -9.15
N LYS A 212 13.15 14.47 -7.90
CA LYS A 212 12.74 13.18 -7.37
C LYS A 212 11.30 12.84 -7.74
N VAL A 213 10.48 13.88 -7.91
CA VAL A 213 9.11 13.80 -8.41
C VAL A 213 9.04 14.72 -9.63
N ASP A 214 8.66 14.18 -10.77
CA ASP A 214 8.37 14.95 -11.97
C ASP A 214 6.84 14.99 -12.21
N GLY A 215 6.41 15.78 -13.17
CA GLY A 215 4.98 15.86 -13.51
C GLY A 215 4.19 16.92 -12.74
N ILE A 216 4.75 17.60 -11.75
CA ILE A 216 4.09 18.69 -11.02
C ILE A 216 4.35 20.03 -11.72
N ALA A 217 3.28 20.80 -11.99
CA ALA A 217 3.33 22.12 -12.61
C ALA A 217 3.25 23.25 -11.59
N ASP A 218 2.40 23.13 -10.57
CA ASP A 218 2.20 24.15 -9.52
C ASP A 218 1.73 23.49 -8.21
N LEU A 219 1.99 24.18 -7.11
CA LEU A 219 1.65 23.72 -5.76
C LEU A 219 1.07 24.90 -4.97
N ARG A 220 -0.16 24.75 -4.47
CA ARG A 220 -0.87 25.77 -3.69
C ARG A 220 -1.50 25.19 -2.45
N ASP A 221 -1.49 25.94 -1.38
CA ASP A 221 -2.28 25.67 -0.18
C ASP A 221 -3.54 26.56 -0.20
N GLU A 222 -4.69 25.93 -0.36
CA GLU A 222 -6.01 26.56 -0.37
C GLU A 222 -6.84 26.19 0.87
N SER A 223 -6.16 25.69 1.93
CA SER A 223 -6.79 25.30 3.17
C SER A 223 -7.41 26.51 3.88
N ASP A 224 -8.58 26.32 4.45
CA ASP A 224 -9.30 27.32 5.19
C ASP A 224 -9.93 26.75 6.49
N ARG A 225 -10.89 27.45 7.08
CA ARG A 225 -11.61 26.99 8.28
C ARG A 225 -12.46 25.75 8.05
N ASP A 226 -12.78 25.43 6.80
CA ASP A 226 -13.64 24.29 6.44
C ASP A 226 -12.82 23.01 6.27
N GLY A 227 -11.48 23.12 6.13
CA GLY A 227 -10.59 21.97 6.10
C GLY A 227 -9.29 22.17 5.35
N VAL A 228 -8.52 21.07 5.24
CA VAL A 228 -7.29 21.01 4.46
C VAL A 228 -7.62 20.89 2.98
N ARG A 229 -6.98 21.72 2.17
CA ARG A 229 -7.01 21.64 0.71
C ARG A 229 -5.67 22.05 0.13
N VAL A 230 -4.78 21.09 -0.08
CA VAL A 230 -3.52 21.29 -0.80
C VAL A 230 -3.71 20.84 -2.23
N VAL A 231 -3.48 21.75 -3.18
CA VAL A 231 -3.68 21.55 -4.62
C VAL A 231 -2.33 21.36 -5.28
N ILE A 232 -2.12 20.22 -5.91
CA ILE A 232 -0.91 19.83 -6.64
C ILE A 232 -1.29 19.74 -8.12
N GLU A 233 -1.09 20.80 -8.89
CA GLU A 233 -1.38 20.80 -10.33
C GLU A 233 -0.37 19.96 -11.10
N LEU A 234 -0.86 19.13 -12.01
CA LEU A 234 -0.03 18.27 -12.85
C LEU A 234 0.30 18.92 -14.20
N LYS A 235 1.42 18.53 -14.79
CA LYS A 235 1.74 18.82 -16.20
C LYS A 235 0.79 18.02 -17.10
N ARG A 236 0.58 18.44 -18.35
CA ARG A 236 -0.35 17.81 -19.29
C ARG A 236 -0.08 16.32 -19.53
N ASP A 237 1.19 15.95 -19.54
CA ASP A 237 1.65 14.61 -19.90
C ASP A 237 1.93 13.73 -18.66
N ALA A 238 1.55 14.20 -17.45
CA ALA A 238 1.80 13.48 -16.22
C ALA A 238 0.62 12.63 -15.80
N THR A 239 0.88 11.39 -15.42
CA THR A 239 -0.11 10.46 -14.88
C THR A 239 -0.27 10.68 -13.39
N ALA A 240 -1.49 11.02 -12.94
CA ALA A 240 -1.77 11.36 -11.54
C ALA A 240 -1.33 10.25 -10.56
N ASP A 241 -1.60 8.97 -10.88
CA ASP A 241 -1.25 7.84 -10.01
C ASP A 241 0.26 7.68 -9.83
N VAL A 242 1.05 7.90 -10.88
CA VAL A 242 2.52 7.81 -10.82
C VAL A 242 3.08 8.91 -9.93
N VAL A 243 2.63 10.15 -10.15
CA VAL A 243 3.04 11.30 -9.32
C VAL A 243 2.65 11.09 -7.87
N LEU A 244 1.43 10.60 -7.61
CA LEU A 244 0.92 10.33 -6.27
C LEU A 244 1.75 9.25 -5.55
N ASN A 245 2.09 8.16 -6.23
CA ASN A 245 2.94 7.10 -5.68
C ASN A 245 4.34 7.62 -5.35
N GLN A 246 4.92 8.46 -6.22
CA GLN A 246 6.21 9.12 -5.94
C GLN A 246 6.11 10.05 -4.72
N LEU A 247 5.03 10.83 -4.60
CA LEU A 247 4.78 11.68 -3.45
C LEU A 247 4.64 10.89 -2.15
N PHE A 248 3.93 9.78 -2.15
CA PHE A 248 3.83 8.88 -0.99
C PHE A 248 5.18 8.29 -0.58
N ARG A 249 6.07 8.04 -1.53
CA ARG A 249 7.40 7.50 -1.24
C ARG A 249 8.38 8.54 -0.72
N PHE A 250 8.35 9.77 -1.24
CA PHE A 250 9.37 10.77 -0.98
C PHE A 250 8.94 11.87 -0.02
N THR A 251 7.68 11.90 0.42
CA THR A 251 7.15 12.92 1.30
C THR A 251 6.35 12.32 2.47
N GLN A 252 5.99 13.18 3.42
CA GLN A 252 5.15 12.80 4.56
C GLN A 252 3.65 12.69 4.22
N LEU A 253 3.25 12.70 2.93
CA LEU A 253 1.90 12.29 2.52
C LEU A 253 1.60 10.84 2.88
N GLN A 254 2.63 10.04 3.09
CA GLN A 254 2.54 8.73 3.72
C GLN A 254 3.63 8.63 4.79
N THR A 255 3.26 8.19 5.98
CA THR A 255 4.19 8.04 7.10
C THR A 255 3.81 6.85 7.96
N SER A 256 4.76 6.35 8.75
CA SER A 256 4.51 5.28 9.71
C SER A 256 4.31 5.85 11.11
N PHE A 257 3.30 5.36 11.83
CA PHE A 257 3.11 5.61 13.24
C PHE A 257 3.51 4.37 14.04
N GLY A 258 4.63 4.48 14.77
CA GLY A 258 5.09 3.39 15.63
C GLY A 258 4.28 3.35 16.92
N MET A 259 3.55 2.26 17.13
CA MET A 259 2.78 2.03 18.34
C MET A 259 3.64 1.38 19.40
N ASN A 260 3.68 1.99 20.59
CA ASN A 260 4.31 1.43 21.79
C ASN A 260 3.40 1.70 22.98
N MET A 261 2.59 0.71 23.34
CA MET A 261 1.53 0.82 24.34
C MET A 261 2.09 0.54 25.72
N LEU A 262 3.00 1.41 26.17
CA LEU A 262 3.56 1.38 27.52
C LEU A 262 2.76 2.31 28.42
N ALA A 263 2.26 1.83 29.54
CA ALA A 263 1.53 2.65 30.51
C ALA A 263 1.89 2.24 31.96
N LEU A 264 1.56 3.13 32.90
CA LEU A 264 1.75 2.83 34.34
C LEU A 264 0.52 2.08 34.85
N ASN A 265 0.71 0.85 35.31
CA ASN A 265 -0.31 0.04 35.96
C ASN A 265 0.08 -0.16 37.45
N GLY A 266 -0.67 0.48 38.33
CA GLY A 266 -0.32 0.46 39.75
C GLY A 266 1.07 1.02 40.08
N GLY A 267 1.52 2.04 39.33
CA GLY A 267 2.84 2.70 39.49
C GLY A 267 4.00 1.96 38.80
N LYS A 268 3.77 0.82 38.15
CA LYS A 268 4.78 0.08 37.41
C LYS A 268 4.59 0.28 35.90
N PRO A 269 5.66 0.56 35.12
CA PRO A 269 5.59 0.62 33.68
C PRO A 269 5.40 -0.79 33.12
N GLU A 270 4.32 -0.99 32.39
CA GLU A 270 3.99 -2.25 31.73
C GLU A 270 3.67 -2.01 30.27
N GLN A 271 4.17 -2.90 29.40
CA GLN A 271 3.78 -2.92 28.01
C GLN A 271 2.53 -3.79 27.89
N MET A 272 1.43 -3.20 27.45
CA MET A 272 0.11 -3.80 27.48
C MET A 272 -0.53 -3.83 26.09
N GLY A 273 -1.19 -4.92 25.74
CA GLY A 273 -2.10 -4.98 24.60
C GLY A 273 -3.44 -4.32 24.91
N LEU A 274 -4.35 -4.37 23.94
CA LEU A 274 -5.70 -3.79 24.09
C LEU A 274 -6.46 -4.41 25.28
N ARG A 275 -6.46 -5.74 25.38
CA ARG A 275 -7.14 -6.48 26.46
C ARG A 275 -6.63 -6.09 27.85
N GLU A 276 -5.31 -6.01 28.01
CA GLU A 276 -4.68 -5.68 29.29
C GLU A 276 -5.04 -4.25 29.71
N ILE A 277 -5.05 -3.29 28.79
CA ILE A 277 -5.44 -1.89 29.08
C ILE A 277 -6.91 -1.84 29.49
N LEU A 278 -7.80 -2.52 28.75
CA LEU A 278 -9.23 -2.54 29.08
C LEU A 278 -9.49 -3.25 30.42
N LYS A 279 -8.82 -4.38 30.69
CA LYS A 279 -8.90 -5.05 32.00
C LYS A 279 -8.43 -4.16 33.16
N ALA A 280 -7.31 -3.44 32.97
CA ALA A 280 -6.80 -2.50 33.96
C ALA A 280 -7.79 -1.35 34.20
N PHE A 281 -8.40 -0.82 33.16
CA PHE A 281 -9.43 0.21 33.26
C PHE A 281 -10.68 -0.31 34.01
N ILE A 282 -11.21 -1.48 33.64
CA ILE A 282 -12.39 -2.09 34.29
C ILE A 282 -12.11 -2.28 35.75
N LYS A 283 -10.95 -2.85 36.13
CA LYS A 283 -10.54 -3.05 37.52
C LYS A 283 -10.43 -1.73 38.30
N PHE A 284 -9.92 -0.69 37.65
CA PHE A 284 -9.84 0.64 38.24
C PHE A 284 -11.24 1.23 38.47
N ARG A 285 -12.12 1.12 37.47
CA ARG A 285 -13.51 1.59 37.61
C ARG A 285 -14.28 0.83 38.68
N GLU A 286 -14.05 -0.48 38.85
CA GLU A 286 -14.61 -1.27 39.95
C GLU A 286 -14.25 -0.64 41.28
N GLN A 287 -12.98 -0.23 41.49
CA GLN A 287 -12.53 0.45 42.72
C GLN A 287 -13.21 1.83 42.90
N VAL A 288 -13.28 2.61 41.83
CA VAL A 288 -13.91 3.96 41.88
C VAL A 288 -15.39 3.85 42.25
N ILE A 289 -16.14 2.94 41.61
CA ILE A 289 -17.57 2.76 41.91
C ILE A 289 -17.75 2.23 43.32
N THR A 290 -16.94 1.28 43.78
CA THR A 290 -16.98 0.78 45.15
C THR A 290 -16.71 1.89 46.16
N ARG A 291 -15.70 2.72 45.97
CA ARG A 291 -15.38 3.85 46.87
C ARG A 291 -16.48 4.90 46.86
N ARG A 292 -16.98 5.27 45.72
CA ARG A 292 -18.14 6.18 45.55
C ARG A 292 -19.36 5.65 46.31
N SER A 293 -19.72 4.39 46.07
CA SER A 293 -20.88 3.78 46.73
C SER A 293 -20.73 3.71 48.25
N LYS A 294 -19.53 3.45 48.79
CA LYS A 294 -19.25 3.51 50.22
C LYS A 294 -19.40 4.92 50.76
N PHE A 295 -18.89 5.93 50.07
CA PHE A 295 -19.02 7.33 50.47
C PHE A 295 -20.48 7.78 50.49
N GLU A 296 -21.22 7.49 49.40
CA GLU A 296 -22.63 7.83 49.30
C GLU A 296 -23.49 7.07 50.32
N LEU A 297 -23.15 5.78 50.57
CA LEU A 297 -23.81 5.00 51.62
C LEU A 297 -23.58 5.60 53.01
N GLY A 298 -22.35 6.02 53.33
CA GLY A 298 -22.08 6.72 54.59
C GLY A 298 -22.90 7.97 54.74
N LYS A 299 -22.92 8.83 53.70
CA LYS A 299 -23.71 10.05 53.71
C LYS A 299 -25.24 9.80 53.82
N ALA A 300 -25.72 8.78 53.09
CA ALA A 300 -27.14 8.41 53.13
C ALA A 300 -27.52 7.85 54.53
N ARG A 301 -26.68 7.04 55.13
CA ARG A 301 -26.91 6.52 56.49
C ARG A 301 -26.85 7.61 57.56
N ASP A 302 -25.88 8.53 57.47
CA ASP A 302 -25.79 9.68 58.39
C ASP A 302 -27.08 10.53 58.32
N ARG A 303 -27.55 10.78 57.11
CA ARG A 303 -28.80 11.55 56.89
C ARG A 303 -30.04 10.78 57.38
N ALA A 304 -30.14 9.49 57.01
CA ALA A 304 -31.23 8.64 57.43
C ALA A 304 -31.26 8.48 58.96
N HIS A 305 -30.12 8.37 59.63
CA HIS A 305 -30.00 8.34 61.06
C HIS A 305 -30.61 9.57 61.72
N ILE A 306 -30.30 10.76 61.16
CA ILE A 306 -30.92 12.02 61.65
C ILE A 306 -32.47 12.00 61.46
N LEU A 307 -32.90 11.58 60.25
CA LEU A 307 -34.33 11.54 59.89
C LEU A 307 -35.11 10.56 60.78
N VAL A 308 -34.55 9.41 61.12
CA VAL A 308 -35.17 8.47 62.08
C VAL A 308 -35.47 9.16 63.40
N GLY A 309 -34.53 9.88 63.96
CA GLY A 309 -34.72 10.68 65.18
C GLY A 309 -35.82 11.73 65.02
N LEU A 310 -35.89 12.40 63.84
CA LEU A 310 -36.90 13.39 63.54
C LEU A 310 -38.28 12.74 63.35
N VAL A 311 -38.40 11.56 62.75
CA VAL A 311 -39.67 10.82 62.60
C VAL A 311 -40.17 10.45 64.01
N ILE A 312 -39.34 9.96 64.90
CA ILE A 312 -39.70 9.68 66.30
C ILE A 312 -40.18 10.95 66.98
N ALA A 313 -39.41 12.04 66.91
CA ALA A 313 -39.77 13.32 67.51
C ALA A 313 -41.08 13.87 67.06
N VAL A 314 -41.40 13.71 65.77
CA VAL A 314 -42.63 14.21 65.14
C VAL A 314 -43.82 13.26 65.47
N THR A 315 -43.56 11.96 65.58
CA THR A 315 -44.59 11.01 66.01
C THR A 315 -45.00 11.28 67.45
N PHE A 316 -44.05 11.58 68.33
CA PHE A 316 -44.27 11.88 69.76
C PHE A 316 -44.12 13.38 70.04
N VAL A 317 -44.64 14.24 69.16
CA VAL A 317 -44.41 15.69 69.22
C VAL A 317 -44.84 16.32 70.55
N ASP A 318 -45.97 15.94 71.06
CA ASP A 318 -46.49 16.49 72.30
C ASP A 318 -45.59 16.21 73.50
N GLU A 319 -44.99 15.01 73.54
CA GLU A 319 -44.05 14.62 74.59
C GLU A 319 -42.71 15.32 74.47
N VAL A 320 -42.18 15.43 73.15
CA VAL A 320 -40.92 16.14 72.92
C VAL A 320 -41.05 17.62 73.24
N VAL A 321 -42.17 18.27 72.87
CA VAL A 321 -42.42 19.65 73.19
C VAL A 321 -42.57 19.82 74.74
N ALA A 322 -43.26 18.93 75.41
CA ALA A 322 -43.38 18.97 76.89
C ALA A 322 -41.99 18.85 77.60
N ILE A 323 -41.12 17.98 77.09
CA ILE A 323 -39.74 17.82 77.68
C ILE A 323 -38.94 19.11 77.43
N ILE A 324 -38.97 19.69 76.24
CA ILE A 324 -38.26 20.92 75.93
C ILE A 324 -38.79 22.11 76.71
N ARG A 325 -40.07 22.22 76.86
CA ARG A 325 -40.75 23.31 77.50
C ARG A 325 -40.53 23.32 79.07
N ASN A 326 -40.40 22.12 79.61
CA ASN A 326 -40.20 21.95 81.09
C ASN A 326 -38.71 21.78 81.47
N ALA A 327 -37.81 21.90 80.50
CA ALA A 327 -36.39 21.87 80.79
C ALA A 327 -35.88 23.21 81.34
N ALA A 328 -34.95 23.17 82.25
CA ALA A 328 -34.35 24.37 82.83
C ALA A 328 -33.31 25.04 81.91
N SER A 329 -32.77 24.29 81.00
CA SER A 329 -31.77 24.77 80.01
C SER A 329 -31.79 23.88 78.76
N PRO A 330 -31.23 24.29 77.67
CA PRO A 330 -31.05 23.43 76.47
C PRO A 330 -30.24 22.15 76.80
N ALA A 331 -29.30 22.20 77.72
CA ALA A 331 -28.51 21.04 78.12
C ALA A 331 -29.39 20.04 78.91
N ASP A 332 -30.31 20.52 79.84
CA ASP A 332 -31.27 19.69 80.53
C ASP A 332 -32.29 19.05 79.55
N ALA A 333 -32.75 19.75 78.61
CA ALA A 333 -33.63 19.19 77.57
C ALA A 333 -32.92 18.07 76.72
N ARG A 334 -31.64 18.27 76.35
CA ARG A 334 -30.79 17.27 75.69
C ARG A 334 -30.68 16.01 76.53
N GLU A 335 -30.30 16.11 77.84
CA GLU A 335 -30.12 14.97 78.76
C GLU A 335 -31.41 14.16 78.92
N LYS A 336 -32.54 14.83 79.07
CA LYS A 336 -33.86 14.21 79.13
C LYS A 336 -34.26 13.48 77.89
N LEU A 337 -34.02 14.05 76.73
CA LEU A 337 -34.32 13.40 75.42
C LEU A 337 -33.47 12.15 75.23
N LEU A 338 -32.18 12.18 75.54
CA LEU A 338 -31.25 11.05 75.49
C LEU A 338 -31.59 9.92 76.40
N ALA A 339 -32.03 10.24 77.69
CA ALA A 339 -32.32 9.23 78.75
C ALA A 339 -33.63 8.45 78.47
N ARG A 340 -34.48 8.96 77.55
CA ARG A 340 -35.80 8.38 77.31
C ARG A 340 -35.75 7.29 76.22
N HIS A 341 -36.52 6.22 76.48
CA HIS A 341 -36.78 5.14 75.56
C HIS A 341 -38.06 5.49 74.67
N TRP A 342 -37.90 5.53 73.39
CA TRP A 342 -38.97 5.86 72.47
C TRP A 342 -39.47 4.61 71.73
N ASP A 343 -40.78 4.51 71.43
CA ASP A 343 -41.28 3.40 70.65
C ASP A 343 -40.76 3.46 69.23
N ALA A 344 -40.16 2.35 68.78
CA ALA A 344 -39.47 2.25 67.50
C ALA A 344 -40.38 1.75 66.33
N ALA A 345 -41.64 1.42 66.59
CA ALA A 345 -42.53 0.76 65.62
C ALA A 345 -42.58 1.49 64.26
N ALA A 346 -42.59 2.83 64.26
CA ALA A 346 -42.65 3.65 63.07
C ALA A 346 -41.35 3.68 62.23
N VAL A 347 -40.24 3.24 62.82
CA VAL A 347 -38.90 3.36 62.21
C VAL A 347 -38.12 2.02 62.22
N MET A 348 -38.74 0.96 62.70
CA MET A 348 -38.09 -0.35 62.87
C MET A 348 -37.42 -0.85 61.58
N ASP A 349 -38.13 -0.77 60.43
CA ASP A 349 -37.65 -1.21 59.12
C ASP A 349 -36.43 -0.40 58.57
N TYR A 350 -36.20 0.80 59.11
CA TYR A 350 -35.10 1.67 58.71
C TYR A 350 -33.87 1.52 59.63
N LEU A 351 -34.06 1.05 60.86
CA LEU A 351 -32.96 0.90 61.84
C LEU A 351 -31.92 -0.14 61.38
N ASP A 352 -32.38 -1.24 60.76
CA ASP A 352 -31.53 -2.28 60.21
C ASP A 352 -30.65 -1.78 59.05
N LEU A 353 -31.22 -0.84 58.24
CA LEU A 353 -30.52 -0.26 57.10
C LEU A 353 -29.41 0.73 57.47
N ILE A 354 -29.60 1.40 58.62
CA ILE A 354 -28.69 2.46 59.10
C ILE A 354 -27.43 1.87 59.74
N GLU A 355 -27.50 0.62 60.26
CA GLU A 355 -26.41 -0.07 61.01
C GLU A 355 -25.71 0.84 62.03
N SER A 356 -26.43 1.81 62.60
CA SER A 356 -25.83 2.68 63.59
C SER A 356 -25.89 2.00 64.98
N GLY A 357 -24.72 1.62 65.46
CA GLY A 357 -24.59 1.09 66.84
C GLY A 357 -25.00 2.10 67.90
N ALA A 358 -25.43 3.30 67.52
CA ALA A 358 -25.85 4.38 68.39
C ALA A 358 -27.33 4.30 68.80
N ASN A 359 -28.15 3.51 68.09
CA ASN A 359 -29.56 3.27 68.47
C ASN A 359 -29.74 1.81 68.89
N GLU A 360 -29.50 1.51 70.15
CA GLU A 360 -29.76 0.19 70.78
C GLU A 360 -31.31 0.02 70.93
N VAL A 361 -31.81 -1.06 70.28
CA VAL A 361 -33.25 -1.42 70.40
C VAL A 361 -33.38 -2.47 71.48
N GLU A 362 -34.06 -2.09 72.61
CA GLU A 362 -34.43 -2.99 73.69
C GLU A 362 -35.98 -3.07 73.84
N ASP A 363 -36.54 -4.24 73.69
CA ASP A 363 -37.96 -4.50 73.81
C ASP A 363 -38.81 -3.61 72.88
N GLY A 364 -38.41 -3.38 71.60
CA GLY A 364 -39.12 -2.55 70.63
C GLY A 364 -39.04 -1.05 70.94
N LYS A 365 -38.11 -0.63 71.77
CA LYS A 365 -37.87 0.78 72.11
C LYS A 365 -36.44 1.13 71.74
N VAL A 366 -36.24 2.38 71.37
CA VAL A 366 -34.92 2.92 70.91
C VAL A 366 -34.56 4.16 71.72
N ARG A 367 -33.29 4.34 71.98
CA ARG A 367 -32.72 5.59 72.52
C ARG A 367 -32.26 6.48 71.37
N LEU A 368 -32.48 7.78 71.49
CA LEU A 368 -31.97 8.76 70.54
C LEU A 368 -30.46 8.97 70.72
N SER A 369 -29.72 9.16 69.59
CA SER A 369 -28.34 9.57 69.68
C SER A 369 -28.17 11.07 69.90
N GLU A 370 -26.94 11.50 70.20
CA GLU A 370 -26.64 12.92 70.41
C GLU A 370 -26.91 13.75 69.14
N GLU A 371 -26.57 13.24 67.97
CA GLU A 371 -26.81 13.88 66.68
C GLU A 371 -28.32 14.02 66.41
N GLN A 372 -29.09 12.99 66.72
CA GLN A 372 -30.56 13.03 66.60
C GLN A 372 -31.18 14.05 67.56
N VAL A 373 -30.79 14.07 68.78
CA VAL A 373 -31.26 15.02 69.77
C VAL A 373 -30.91 16.45 69.43
N LYS A 374 -29.67 16.68 68.91
CA LYS A 374 -29.25 17.99 68.39
C LYS A 374 -30.15 18.43 67.22
N ALA A 375 -30.43 17.54 66.28
CA ALA A 375 -31.29 17.83 65.14
C ALA A 375 -32.75 18.13 65.56
N ILE A 376 -33.24 17.44 66.61
CA ILE A 376 -34.57 17.69 67.19
C ILE A 376 -34.65 19.08 67.85
N LEU A 377 -33.62 19.46 68.60
CA LEU A 377 -33.58 20.77 69.26
C LEU A 377 -33.44 21.94 68.29
N ASP A 378 -32.77 21.69 67.14
CA ASP A 378 -32.57 22.66 66.06
C ASP A 378 -33.79 22.68 65.09
N LEU A 379 -34.84 21.84 65.36
CA LEU A 379 -35.96 21.69 64.45
C LEU A 379 -36.83 22.97 64.44
N ARG A 380 -37.09 23.50 63.27
CA ARG A 380 -38.02 24.67 63.10
C ARG A 380 -39.46 24.25 63.29
N LEU A 381 -40.27 25.09 64.03
CA LEU A 381 -41.68 24.81 64.33
C LEU A 381 -42.57 24.52 63.10
N ASN A 382 -42.23 25.07 61.93
CA ASN A 382 -42.98 24.78 60.70
C ASN A 382 -42.83 23.32 60.22
N ARG A 383 -41.79 22.62 60.63
CA ARG A 383 -41.54 21.18 60.33
C ARG A 383 -42.38 20.25 61.20
N LEU A 384 -42.95 20.75 62.20
CA LEU A 384 -43.88 20.00 63.13
C LEU A 384 -45.33 19.93 62.58
N THR A 385 -45.62 20.57 61.49
CA THR A 385 -46.91 20.50 60.83
C THR A 385 -47.13 19.12 60.18
N GLN A 386 -48.39 18.79 59.84
CA GLN A 386 -48.70 17.53 59.18
C GLN A 386 -47.91 17.37 57.84
N LEU A 387 -47.86 18.45 57.04
CA LEU A 387 -47.10 18.49 55.82
C LEU A 387 -45.57 18.25 56.07
N GLY A 388 -45.01 18.87 57.10
CA GLY A 388 -43.60 18.68 57.49
C GLY A 388 -43.29 17.26 57.92
N ARG A 389 -44.24 16.57 58.54
CA ARG A 389 -44.14 15.13 58.90
C ARG A 389 -44.12 14.25 57.68
N GLU A 390 -45.00 14.49 56.73
CA GLU A 390 -45.06 13.75 55.47
C GLU A 390 -43.80 13.93 54.66
N GLU A 391 -43.24 15.17 54.56
CA GLU A 391 -41.96 15.45 53.88
C GLU A 391 -40.80 14.67 54.49
N ILE A 392 -40.66 14.64 55.83
CA ILE A 392 -39.60 13.91 56.55
C ILE A 392 -39.71 12.38 56.27
N GLY A 393 -40.93 11.84 56.34
CA GLY A 393 -41.20 10.43 56.07
C GLY A 393 -40.90 10.04 54.63
N GLU A 394 -41.26 10.88 53.63
CA GLU A 394 -40.93 10.65 52.21
C GLU A 394 -39.43 10.78 51.93
N GLU A 395 -38.72 11.71 52.57
CA GLU A 395 -37.26 11.80 52.49
C GLU A 395 -36.61 10.54 53.00
N LEU A 396 -37.05 10.01 54.17
CA LEU A 396 -36.51 8.77 54.77
C LEU A 396 -36.77 7.55 53.85
N LYS A 397 -37.94 7.43 53.24
CA LYS A 397 -38.25 6.35 52.28
C LYS A 397 -37.35 6.39 51.08
N LYS A 398 -37.14 7.58 50.50
CA LYS A 398 -36.21 7.74 49.35
C LYS A 398 -34.78 7.32 49.71
N LEU A 399 -34.32 7.75 50.89
CA LEU A 399 -33.00 7.35 51.35
C LEU A 399 -32.88 5.84 51.63
N ALA A 400 -33.94 5.19 52.12
CA ALA A 400 -33.98 3.75 52.32
C ALA A 400 -33.81 2.98 51.01
N VAL A 401 -34.48 3.44 49.93
CA VAL A 401 -34.30 2.89 48.58
C VAL A 401 -32.86 3.07 48.13
N THR A 402 -32.31 4.29 48.22
CA THR A 402 -30.92 4.58 47.85
C THR A 402 -29.92 3.74 48.66
N ILE A 403 -30.09 3.57 49.98
CA ILE A 403 -29.23 2.73 50.80
C ILE A 403 -29.29 1.27 50.34
N THR A 404 -30.48 0.76 50.02
CA THR A 404 -30.66 -0.60 49.53
C THR A 404 -29.98 -0.82 48.23
N GLU A 405 -30.11 0.11 47.28
CA GLU A 405 -29.41 0.07 45.99
C GLU A 405 -27.89 0.12 46.15
N LEU A 406 -27.34 1.01 46.99
CA LEU A 406 -25.93 1.12 47.29
C LEU A 406 -25.38 -0.14 47.94
N LEU A 407 -26.12 -0.76 48.86
CA LEU A 407 -25.77 -2.04 49.46
C LEU A 407 -25.75 -3.18 48.46
N GLU A 408 -26.68 -3.20 47.52
CA GLU A 408 -26.72 -4.17 46.42
C GLU A 408 -25.48 -4.03 45.51
N ILE A 409 -25.13 -2.81 45.12
CA ILE A 409 -23.91 -2.54 44.35
C ILE A 409 -22.65 -3.05 45.07
N LEU A 410 -22.57 -2.82 46.39
CA LEU A 410 -21.40 -3.21 47.20
C LEU A 410 -21.32 -4.73 47.48
N ARG A 411 -22.45 -5.43 47.55
CA ARG A 411 -22.54 -6.88 47.86
C ARG A 411 -22.56 -7.75 46.61
N ASN A 412 -23.09 -7.24 45.49
CA ASN A 412 -23.27 -7.97 44.26
C ASN A 412 -22.39 -7.40 43.16
N ARG A 413 -21.32 -8.13 42.82
CA ARG A 413 -20.38 -7.73 41.79
C ARG A 413 -21.07 -7.60 40.42
N ALA A 414 -22.06 -8.44 40.11
CA ALA A 414 -22.81 -8.34 38.84
C ALA A 414 -23.52 -6.97 38.73
N ARG A 415 -24.17 -6.53 39.84
CA ARG A 415 -24.82 -5.21 39.85
C ARG A 415 -23.82 -4.08 39.70
N LEU A 416 -22.65 -4.18 40.32
CA LEU A 416 -21.56 -3.20 40.12
C LEU A 416 -21.14 -3.09 38.66
N TYR A 417 -21.00 -4.22 37.97
CA TYR A 417 -20.67 -4.22 36.55
C TYR A 417 -21.79 -3.72 35.65
N GLU A 418 -23.07 -3.94 36.01
CA GLU A 418 -24.20 -3.31 35.33
C GLU A 418 -24.12 -1.78 35.42
N VAL A 419 -23.85 -1.24 36.62
CA VAL A 419 -23.67 0.21 36.81
C VAL A 419 -22.49 0.73 35.98
N LEU A 420 -21.36 0.01 35.99
CA LEU A 420 -20.21 0.38 35.18
C LEU A 420 -20.56 0.45 33.68
N ARG A 421 -21.31 -0.54 33.20
CA ARG A 421 -21.76 -0.61 31.82
C ARG A 421 -22.74 0.51 31.47
N GLU A 422 -23.71 0.78 32.34
CA GLU A 422 -24.67 1.89 32.19
C GLU A 422 -23.95 3.24 32.06
N GLU A 423 -22.95 3.50 32.92
CA GLU A 423 -22.15 4.74 32.88
C GLU A 423 -21.31 4.86 31.60
N LEU A 424 -20.75 3.76 31.09
CA LEU A 424 -20.01 3.74 29.81
C LEU A 424 -20.95 4.03 28.64
N VAL A 425 -22.12 3.42 28.61
CA VAL A 425 -23.11 3.65 27.54
C VAL A 425 -23.60 5.10 27.57
N GLU A 426 -23.86 5.66 28.77
CA GLU A 426 -24.23 7.09 28.89
C GLU A 426 -23.17 8.01 28.27
N VAL A 427 -21.89 7.75 28.54
CA VAL A 427 -20.79 8.54 27.94
C VAL A 427 -20.72 8.36 26.43
N LYS A 428 -20.93 7.13 25.94
CA LYS A 428 -21.00 6.86 24.51
C LYS A 428 -22.13 7.63 23.83
N ASP A 429 -23.34 7.55 24.38
CA ASP A 429 -24.52 8.17 23.79
C ASP A 429 -24.41 9.71 23.74
N GLU A 430 -23.72 10.30 24.73
CA GLU A 430 -23.55 11.76 24.79
C GLU A 430 -22.41 12.28 23.91
N PHE A 431 -21.30 11.54 23.77
CA PHE A 431 -20.04 12.07 23.19
C PHE A 431 -19.52 11.31 21.99
N ASN A 432 -20.14 10.22 21.54
CA ASN A 432 -19.65 9.47 20.40
C ASN A 432 -19.72 10.31 19.12
N THR A 433 -18.69 10.19 18.31
CA THR A 433 -18.60 10.81 16.99
C THR A 433 -18.18 9.75 15.95
N PRO A 434 -18.59 9.91 14.69
CA PRO A 434 -18.17 8.99 13.64
C PRO A 434 -16.65 8.83 13.56
N ARG A 435 -16.21 7.67 13.08
CA ARG A 435 -14.80 7.41 12.77
C ARG A 435 -14.34 8.39 11.69
N ARG A 436 -13.12 8.91 11.86
CA ARG A 436 -12.48 9.83 10.92
C ARG A 436 -11.49 9.10 10.00
N THR A 437 -10.69 8.17 10.57
CA THR A 437 -9.67 7.44 9.84
C THR A 437 -10.25 6.19 9.18
N GLU A 438 -10.06 6.05 7.88
CA GLU A 438 -10.44 4.86 7.11
C GLU A 438 -9.36 3.78 7.23
N VAL A 439 -9.77 2.52 7.26
CA VAL A 439 -8.84 1.38 7.21
C VAL A 439 -9.10 0.61 5.92
N ILE A 440 -8.08 0.52 5.07
CA ILE A 440 -8.14 -0.23 3.82
C ILE A 440 -7.36 -1.52 3.99
N GLU A 441 -8.05 -2.67 3.85
CA GLU A 441 -7.41 -3.98 3.87
C GLU A 441 -6.71 -4.26 2.54
N GLY A 442 -5.53 -4.85 2.59
CA GLY A 442 -4.73 -5.21 1.42
C GLY A 442 -3.28 -5.50 1.81
N ASP A 443 -2.53 -6.11 0.92
CA ASP A 443 -1.08 -6.23 1.07
C ASP A 443 -0.42 -4.96 0.50
N PHE A 444 -0.38 -3.93 1.33
CA PHE A 444 0.31 -2.68 1.02
C PHE A 444 1.81 -2.80 1.37
N GLY A 445 2.45 -3.89 0.95
CA GLY A 445 3.90 -4.01 0.92
C GLY A 445 4.52 -2.74 0.32
N GLN A 446 5.82 -2.54 0.46
CA GLN A 446 6.51 -1.36 -0.07
C GLN A 446 6.00 -1.05 -1.48
N ILE A 447 5.67 0.22 -1.75
CA ILE A 447 5.33 0.70 -3.10
C ILE A 447 6.35 0.07 -4.06
N ASP A 448 5.88 -0.78 -4.97
CA ASP A 448 6.75 -1.44 -5.94
C ASP A 448 7.46 -0.35 -6.77
N ASP A 449 8.76 -0.51 -6.95
CA ASP A 449 9.55 0.43 -7.76
C ASP A 449 8.93 0.64 -9.14
N GLU A 450 8.24 -0.37 -9.65
CA GLU A 450 7.54 -0.33 -10.95
C GLU A 450 6.35 0.64 -10.95
N SER A 451 5.61 0.76 -9.84
CA SER A 451 4.48 1.70 -9.74
C SER A 451 4.88 3.18 -9.75
N LEU A 452 6.19 3.45 -9.62
CA LEU A 452 6.77 4.79 -9.67
C LEU A 452 7.25 5.18 -11.07
N ILE A 453 7.22 4.24 -12.02
CA ILE A 453 7.74 4.43 -13.38
C ILE A 453 6.58 4.76 -14.31
N GLU A 454 6.73 5.85 -15.05
CA GLU A 454 5.79 6.25 -16.07
C GLU A 454 5.79 5.24 -17.23
N ARG A 455 4.60 4.96 -17.78
CA ARG A 455 4.47 4.13 -19.00
C ARG A 455 4.84 4.95 -20.20
N GLU A 456 5.96 4.61 -20.81
CA GLU A 456 6.49 5.30 -21.97
C GLU A 456 7.05 4.30 -22.97
N GLU A 457 6.87 4.55 -24.25
CA GLU A 457 7.47 3.78 -25.33
C GLU A 457 8.97 4.05 -25.40
N MET A 458 9.77 2.98 -25.34
CA MET A 458 11.22 3.01 -25.33
C MET A 458 11.82 2.30 -26.54
N VAL A 459 12.80 2.92 -27.15
CA VAL A 459 13.69 2.25 -28.11
C VAL A 459 14.83 1.58 -27.35
N VAL A 460 14.84 0.26 -27.33
CA VAL A 460 15.92 -0.52 -26.75
C VAL A 460 16.91 -0.88 -27.85
N THR A 461 18.20 -0.58 -27.62
CA THR A 461 19.28 -0.89 -28.54
C THR A 461 20.33 -1.79 -27.89
N VAL A 462 20.79 -2.81 -28.62
CA VAL A 462 21.78 -3.78 -28.17
C VAL A 462 22.89 -3.89 -29.19
N THR A 463 24.16 -3.91 -28.75
CA THR A 463 25.32 -4.06 -29.61
C THR A 463 25.88 -5.48 -29.56
N HIS A 464 26.71 -5.82 -30.55
CA HIS A 464 27.42 -7.10 -30.63
C HIS A 464 28.34 -7.36 -29.41
N SER A 465 28.99 -6.33 -28.92
CA SER A 465 29.79 -6.38 -27.70
C SER A 465 28.98 -6.44 -26.40
N GLY A 466 27.65 -6.53 -26.50
CA GLY A 466 26.74 -6.67 -25.35
C GLY A 466 26.47 -5.37 -24.60
N TYR A 467 26.59 -4.20 -25.23
CA TYR A 467 26.09 -2.94 -24.65
C TYR A 467 24.61 -2.79 -24.90
N ILE A 468 23.88 -2.35 -23.92
CA ILE A 468 22.43 -2.11 -23.99
C ILE A 468 22.09 -0.75 -23.42
N LYS A 469 21.08 -0.12 -23.99
CA LYS A 469 20.42 1.09 -23.47
C LYS A 469 18.97 1.14 -23.89
N ARG A 470 18.21 1.97 -23.20
CA ARG A 470 16.87 2.42 -23.60
C ARG A 470 16.87 3.93 -23.85
N VAL A 471 16.07 4.40 -24.78
CA VAL A 471 15.89 5.81 -25.11
C VAL A 471 14.39 6.05 -25.32
N PRO A 472 13.79 7.08 -24.72
CA PRO A 472 12.40 7.41 -25.01
C PRO A 472 12.16 7.57 -26.51
N LEU A 473 11.10 6.96 -27.03
CA LEU A 473 10.75 7.05 -28.45
C LEU A 473 10.53 8.51 -28.87
N SER A 474 9.94 9.33 -27.99
CA SER A 474 9.71 10.77 -28.16
C SER A 474 10.98 11.58 -28.45
N THR A 475 12.15 11.06 -28.05
CA THR A 475 13.47 11.69 -28.34
C THR A 475 13.86 11.58 -29.81
N TYR A 476 13.30 10.61 -30.54
CA TYR A 476 13.52 10.44 -31.97
C TYR A 476 12.46 11.23 -32.74
N ARG A 477 12.81 12.44 -33.20
CA ARG A 477 11.93 13.21 -34.12
C ARG A 477 11.82 12.50 -35.46
N ALA A 478 10.62 12.29 -35.95
CA ALA A 478 10.39 11.84 -37.31
C ALA A 478 11.09 12.79 -38.29
N GLN A 479 11.97 12.28 -39.17
CA GLN A 479 12.66 13.06 -40.20
C GLN A 479 11.97 12.86 -41.54
N ARG A 480 11.75 13.95 -42.24
CA ARG A 480 11.25 13.91 -43.62
C ARG A 480 12.24 13.20 -44.57
N ARG A 481 11.74 12.57 -45.64
CA ARG A 481 12.54 11.92 -46.70
C ARG A 481 13.72 12.80 -47.12
N GLY A 482 14.95 12.27 -47.13
CA GLY A 482 16.16 12.95 -47.56
C GLY A 482 17.00 13.55 -46.40
N GLY A 483 16.61 13.36 -45.15
CA GLY A 483 17.41 13.73 -43.99
C GLY A 483 18.63 12.82 -43.79
N LYS A 484 19.77 13.38 -43.34
CA LYS A 484 20.91 12.58 -42.89
C LYS A 484 20.55 11.88 -41.58
N GLY A 485 20.42 10.54 -41.60
CA GLY A 485 20.14 9.74 -40.40
C GLY A 485 21.06 10.13 -39.23
N ARG A 486 20.56 10.04 -38.04
CA ARG A 486 21.36 10.17 -36.81
C ARG A 486 21.93 8.81 -36.40
N ALA A 487 23.17 8.79 -35.94
CA ALA A 487 23.75 7.59 -35.36
C ALA A 487 22.94 7.20 -34.10
N GLY A 488 22.38 5.98 -34.09
CA GLY A 488 21.58 5.46 -32.97
C GLY A 488 22.39 5.17 -31.71
N MET A 489 23.72 5.12 -31.78
CA MET A 489 24.62 4.87 -30.67
C MET A 489 26.06 5.24 -31.05
N SER A 490 26.83 5.78 -30.09
CA SER A 490 28.28 5.93 -30.24
C SER A 490 28.95 4.59 -29.93
N THR A 491 29.50 3.90 -30.94
CA THR A 491 30.24 2.66 -30.79
C THR A 491 31.74 2.92 -31.02
N ARG A 492 32.60 2.05 -30.44
CA ARG A 492 34.00 2.00 -30.90
C ARG A 492 34.05 1.41 -32.32
N GLU A 493 35.11 1.64 -33.06
CA GLU A 493 35.28 1.22 -34.46
C GLU A 493 34.94 -0.26 -34.74
N GLU A 494 34.85 -1.11 -33.71
CA GLU A 494 34.63 -2.56 -33.80
C GLU A 494 33.32 -3.06 -33.19
N ASP A 495 32.46 -2.18 -32.60
CA ASP A 495 31.19 -2.58 -31.94
C ASP A 495 29.98 -2.15 -32.74
N VAL A 496 28.97 -2.98 -32.83
CA VAL A 496 27.90 -2.85 -33.79
C VAL A 496 26.54 -3.16 -33.17
N LEU A 497 25.53 -2.43 -33.64
CA LEU A 497 24.14 -2.64 -33.25
C LEU A 497 23.64 -4.00 -33.80
N THR A 498 23.22 -4.89 -32.92
CA THR A 498 22.70 -6.21 -33.32
C THR A 498 21.19 -6.34 -33.18
N GLN A 499 20.56 -5.56 -32.29
CA GLN A 499 19.14 -5.63 -32.08
C GLN A 499 18.59 -4.25 -31.69
N VAL A 500 17.42 -3.88 -32.27
CA VAL A 500 16.64 -2.69 -31.93
C VAL A 500 15.18 -3.12 -31.87
N PHE A 501 14.49 -2.74 -30.83
CA PHE A 501 13.03 -2.95 -30.72
C PHE A 501 12.39 -1.83 -29.89
N VAL A 502 11.13 -1.55 -30.18
CA VAL A 502 10.30 -0.58 -29.44
C VAL A 502 9.40 -1.34 -28.50
N THR A 503 9.31 -0.88 -27.27
CA THR A 503 8.48 -1.52 -26.26
C THR A 503 8.25 -0.60 -25.06
N SER A 504 7.20 -0.87 -24.26
CA SER A 504 6.89 -0.09 -23.04
C SER A 504 7.95 -0.26 -21.93
N THR A 505 8.11 0.79 -21.11
CA THR A 505 8.93 0.73 -19.89
C THR A 505 8.61 -0.48 -19.00
N HIS A 506 7.35 -0.92 -18.97
CA HIS A 506 6.87 -2.02 -18.10
C HIS A 506 7.01 -3.42 -18.70
N THR A 507 7.37 -3.50 -19.99
CA THR A 507 7.54 -4.78 -20.68
C THR A 507 8.60 -5.65 -20.02
N PRO A 508 8.30 -6.91 -19.65
CA PRO A 508 9.30 -7.89 -19.22
C PRO A 508 10.10 -8.37 -20.43
N VAL A 509 11.42 -8.41 -20.27
CA VAL A 509 12.34 -8.87 -21.30
C VAL A 509 13.13 -10.07 -20.77
N LEU A 510 13.13 -11.15 -21.54
CA LEU A 510 13.97 -12.33 -21.28
C LEU A 510 15.23 -12.26 -22.11
N PHE A 511 16.36 -12.53 -21.45
CA PHE A 511 17.69 -12.58 -22.05
C PHE A 511 18.20 -14.02 -22.02
N PHE A 512 18.32 -14.64 -23.18
CA PHE A 512 18.80 -16.01 -23.32
C PHE A 512 20.26 -16.02 -23.70
N SER A 513 21.08 -16.73 -22.92
CA SER A 513 22.52 -16.80 -23.17
C SER A 513 22.92 -17.96 -24.08
N ASN A 514 24.08 -17.83 -24.70
CA ASN A 514 24.70 -18.89 -25.51
C ASN A 514 24.97 -20.18 -24.70
N LEU A 515 25.09 -20.09 -23.39
CA LEU A 515 25.28 -21.21 -22.49
C LEU A 515 23.93 -21.81 -21.99
N GLY A 516 22.82 -21.34 -22.51
CA GLY A 516 21.49 -21.87 -22.21
C GLY A 516 20.88 -21.41 -20.89
N GLN A 517 21.33 -20.30 -20.34
CA GLN A 517 20.67 -19.61 -19.21
C GLN A 517 19.66 -18.61 -19.73
N VAL A 518 18.66 -18.29 -18.90
CA VAL A 518 17.72 -17.18 -19.13
C VAL A 518 17.72 -16.26 -17.92
N TYR A 519 17.77 -14.98 -18.20
CA TYR A 519 17.66 -13.89 -17.23
C TYR A 519 16.42 -13.05 -17.56
N ARG A 520 15.84 -12.39 -16.57
CA ARG A 520 14.66 -11.54 -16.73
C ARG A 520 14.94 -10.16 -16.20
N MET A 521 14.50 -9.13 -16.94
CA MET A 521 14.55 -7.75 -16.51
C MET A 521 13.40 -6.97 -17.14
N LYS A 522 12.80 -6.03 -16.41
CA LYS A 522 11.85 -5.06 -16.96
C LYS A 522 12.62 -3.97 -17.73
N VAL A 523 12.02 -3.41 -18.79
CA VAL A 523 12.67 -2.38 -19.63
C VAL A 523 13.07 -1.15 -18.81
N TRP A 524 12.27 -0.72 -17.84
CA TRP A 524 12.62 0.43 -17.00
C TRP A 524 13.91 0.26 -16.18
N ARG A 525 14.37 -0.96 -15.96
CA ARG A 525 15.66 -1.25 -15.29
C ARG A 525 16.87 -1.16 -16.22
N LEU A 526 16.64 -1.11 -17.53
CA LEU A 526 17.71 -0.92 -18.49
C LEU A 526 18.27 0.50 -18.37
N PRO A 527 19.58 0.71 -18.64
CA PRO A 527 20.18 2.03 -18.55
C PRO A 527 19.57 2.98 -19.57
N GLU A 528 19.06 4.10 -19.07
CA GLU A 528 18.58 5.19 -19.92
C GLU A 528 19.75 6.01 -20.46
N GLY A 529 19.67 6.45 -21.71
CA GLY A 529 20.71 7.24 -22.33
C GLY A 529 20.18 8.08 -23.48
N GLY A 530 20.94 9.10 -23.88
CA GLY A 530 20.59 9.83 -25.12
C GLY A 530 20.83 8.98 -26.37
N PRO A 531 20.33 9.41 -27.54
CA PRO A 531 20.49 8.66 -28.80
C PRO A 531 21.95 8.31 -29.12
N GLN A 532 22.89 9.18 -28.79
CA GLN A 532 24.32 8.99 -29.04
C GLN A 532 25.09 8.32 -27.90
N ALA A 533 24.47 8.05 -26.75
CA ALA A 533 25.14 7.41 -25.62
C ALA A 533 25.49 5.95 -25.95
N ARG A 534 26.59 5.45 -25.38
CA ARG A 534 27.06 4.08 -25.63
C ARG A 534 26.26 3.01 -24.88
N GLY A 535 25.48 3.36 -23.84
CA GLY A 535 24.83 2.39 -22.97
C GLY A 535 25.77 1.75 -21.94
N LYS A 536 25.33 0.67 -21.33
CA LYS A 536 26.10 -0.11 -20.35
C LYS A 536 26.25 -1.57 -20.82
N PRO A 537 27.36 -2.23 -20.51
CA PRO A 537 27.52 -3.64 -20.86
C PRO A 537 26.55 -4.52 -20.06
N LEU A 538 25.95 -5.51 -20.73
CA LEU A 538 25.01 -6.48 -20.14
C LEU A 538 25.61 -7.25 -18.96
N ILE A 539 26.93 -7.50 -18.96
CA ILE A 539 27.63 -8.14 -17.85
C ILE A 539 27.56 -7.34 -16.53
N ASN A 540 27.32 -6.04 -16.59
CA ASN A 540 27.11 -5.19 -15.41
C ASN A 540 25.64 -5.17 -14.94
N LEU A 541 24.72 -5.69 -15.74
CA LEU A 541 23.29 -5.71 -15.47
C LEU A 541 22.78 -7.11 -15.13
N LEU A 542 23.39 -8.13 -15.75
CA LEU A 542 23.05 -9.54 -15.59
C LEU A 542 24.23 -10.30 -15.00
N PRO A 543 24.03 -11.32 -14.14
CA PRO A 543 25.10 -12.10 -13.51
C PRO A 543 25.68 -13.12 -14.49
N LEU A 544 26.23 -12.65 -15.62
CA LEU A 544 26.80 -13.50 -16.67
C LEU A 544 28.11 -14.14 -16.21
N GLN A 545 28.33 -15.39 -16.62
CA GLN A 545 29.57 -16.13 -16.36
C GLN A 545 30.70 -15.75 -17.36
N ALA A 546 31.92 -16.15 -17.08
CA ALA A 546 33.02 -15.92 -17.99
C ALA A 546 32.78 -16.64 -19.33
N GLY A 547 32.83 -15.91 -20.44
CA GLY A 547 32.54 -16.43 -21.79
C GLY A 547 31.06 -16.57 -22.13
N GLU A 548 30.17 -16.19 -21.25
CA GLU A 548 28.73 -16.13 -21.51
C GLU A 548 28.34 -14.82 -22.24
N SER A 549 27.54 -14.97 -23.29
CA SER A 549 27.02 -13.87 -24.09
C SER A 549 25.52 -14.07 -24.35
N ILE A 550 24.77 -13.01 -24.56
CA ILE A 550 23.35 -13.09 -24.88
C ILE A 550 23.14 -13.42 -26.35
N SER A 551 22.44 -14.52 -26.62
CA SER A 551 22.12 -15.01 -27.97
C SER A 551 20.76 -14.54 -28.48
N ALA A 552 19.80 -14.30 -27.57
CA ALA A 552 18.48 -13.83 -27.94
C ALA A 552 17.88 -12.96 -26.84
N ILE A 553 17.14 -11.92 -27.23
CA ILE A 553 16.42 -11.03 -26.33
C ILE A 553 14.96 -11.04 -26.77
N LEU A 554 14.07 -11.34 -25.86
CA LEU A 554 12.67 -11.55 -26.15
C LEU A 554 11.81 -10.65 -25.26
N PRO A 555 11.26 -9.55 -25.80
CA PRO A 555 10.22 -8.79 -25.11
C PRO A 555 8.92 -9.61 -25.09
N LEU A 556 8.19 -9.58 -23.98
CA LEU A 556 6.99 -10.38 -23.74
C LEU A 556 5.81 -9.50 -23.31
N PRO A 557 4.56 -9.97 -23.48
CA PRO A 557 3.40 -9.28 -22.93
C PRO A 557 3.57 -8.98 -21.45
N GLU A 558 3.06 -7.84 -20.98
CA GLU A 558 3.13 -7.45 -19.56
C GLU A 558 2.34 -8.40 -18.66
N ASP A 559 1.21 -8.91 -19.16
CA ASP A 559 0.38 -9.87 -18.46
C ASP A 559 0.98 -11.29 -18.58
N GLU A 560 1.57 -11.76 -17.50
CA GLU A 560 2.19 -13.08 -17.42
C GLU A 560 1.20 -14.24 -17.50
N GLU A 561 -0.08 -14.02 -17.23
CA GLU A 561 -1.11 -15.06 -17.35
C GLU A 561 -1.29 -15.46 -18.82
N THR A 562 -1.07 -14.55 -19.75
CA THR A 562 -1.14 -14.81 -21.20
C THR A 562 0.05 -15.64 -21.73
N TRP A 563 1.13 -15.76 -20.96
CA TRP A 563 2.31 -16.52 -21.40
C TRP A 563 2.05 -18.02 -21.54
N GLY A 564 1.02 -18.53 -20.85
CA GLY A 564 0.61 -19.93 -20.98
C GLY A 564 0.19 -20.32 -22.39
N ASP A 565 -0.33 -19.37 -23.17
CA ASP A 565 -0.80 -19.57 -24.54
C ASP A 565 0.33 -19.45 -25.58
N LEU A 566 1.50 -18.98 -25.15
CA LEU A 566 2.65 -18.79 -26.02
C LEU A 566 3.61 -19.97 -25.95
N ASN A 567 4.15 -20.35 -27.12
CA ASN A 567 5.22 -21.34 -27.22
C ASN A 567 6.50 -20.67 -27.73
N VAL A 568 7.61 -21.25 -27.32
CA VAL A 568 8.95 -20.78 -27.70
C VAL A 568 9.77 -21.92 -28.29
N VAL A 569 10.43 -21.67 -29.42
CA VAL A 569 11.38 -22.59 -30.06
C VAL A 569 12.82 -22.10 -29.80
N PHE A 570 13.64 -23.04 -29.39
CA PHE A 570 15.09 -22.90 -29.24
C PHE A 570 15.81 -23.60 -30.39
N ALA A 571 16.86 -22.99 -30.93
CA ALA A 571 17.75 -23.63 -31.90
C ALA A 571 19.19 -23.54 -31.45
N THR A 572 19.94 -24.61 -31.66
CA THR A 572 21.38 -24.71 -31.33
C THR A 572 22.29 -24.73 -32.55
N ALA A 573 23.55 -24.38 -32.39
CA ALA A 573 24.53 -24.37 -33.48
C ALA A 573 24.71 -25.77 -34.11
N LYS A 574 24.56 -26.84 -33.36
CA LYS A 574 24.63 -28.22 -33.88
C LYS A 574 23.35 -28.73 -34.51
N GLY A 575 22.35 -27.82 -34.69
CA GLY A 575 21.13 -28.10 -35.42
C GLY A 575 20.06 -28.83 -34.63
N ASN A 576 20.12 -28.78 -33.29
CA ASN A 576 19.03 -29.25 -32.44
C ASN A 576 18.01 -28.16 -32.23
N VAL A 577 16.73 -28.59 -32.03
CA VAL A 577 15.60 -27.70 -31.74
C VAL A 577 14.80 -28.22 -30.56
N ARG A 578 14.22 -27.31 -29.80
CA ARG A 578 13.34 -27.65 -28.67
C ARG A 578 12.21 -26.64 -28.59
N ARG A 579 11.01 -27.11 -28.19
CA ARG A 579 9.85 -26.26 -27.98
C ARG A 579 9.36 -26.37 -26.54
N ASN A 580 9.10 -25.26 -25.89
CA ASN A 580 8.52 -25.18 -24.55
C ASN A 580 7.33 -24.22 -24.54
N SER A 581 6.44 -24.36 -23.55
CA SER A 581 5.48 -23.30 -23.21
C SER A 581 6.24 -22.15 -22.51
N MET A 582 5.81 -20.92 -22.78
CA MET A 582 6.34 -19.74 -22.08
C MET A 582 5.99 -19.70 -20.60
N ALA A 583 4.99 -20.44 -20.14
CA ALA A 583 4.68 -20.64 -18.72
C ALA A 583 5.88 -21.21 -17.92
N ASP A 584 6.79 -21.92 -18.56
CA ASP A 584 8.03 -22.42 -17.92
C ASP A 584 8.99 -21.27 -17.50
N PHE A 585 8.79 -20.05 -17.99
CA PHE A 585 9.66 -18.88 -17.84
C PHE A 585 9.02 -17.73 -17.06
N THR A 586 7.84 -17.90 -16.45
CA THR A 586 7.17 -16.88 -15.63
C THR A 586 7.98 -16.54 -14.38
N ASN A 587 8.54 -17.54 -13.69
CA ASN A 587 9.36 -17.36 -12.49
C ASN A 587 10.85 -17.52 -12.80
N VAL A 588 11.52 -16.45 -13.23
CA VAL A 588 12.96 -16.40 -13.43
C VAL A 588 13.62 -15.62 -12.28
N PRO A 589 14.42 -16.29 -11.43
CA PRO A 589 15.16 -15.63 -10.33
C PRO A 589 16.18 -14.61 -10.86
N SER A 590 16.62 -13.70 -10.00
CA SER A 590 17.62 -12.67 -10.35
C SER A 590 18.99 -13.24 -10.75
N ASN A 591 19.33 -14.45 -10.27
CA ASN A 591 20.55 -15.16 -10.63
C ASN A 591 20.42 -16.03 -11.91
N GLY A 592 19.28 -15.93 -12.60
CA GLY A 592 19.01 -16.68 -13.82
C GLY A 592 18.39 -18.06 -13.57
N LYS A 593 17.96 -18.67 -14.66
CA LYS A 593 17.31 -20.00 -14.69
C LYS A 593 17.82 -20.77 -15.93
N ILE A 594 17.99 -22.09 -15.80
CA ILE A 594 18.36 -22.92 -16.96
C ILE A 594 17.21 -22.92 -17.95
N ALA A 595 17.45 -22.44 -19.16
CA ALA A 595 16.52 -22.51 -20.30
C ALA A 595 16.73 -23.78 -21.13
N ILE A 596 17.98 -24.12 -21.42
CA ILE A 596 18.39 -25.34 -22.12
C ILE A 596 19.71 -25.84 -21.50
N ARG A 597 19.87 -27.16 -21.36
CA ARG A 597 21.12 -27.73 -20.84
C ARG A 597 21.88 -28.41 -21.98
N PHE A 598 23.13 -28.05 -22.16
CA PHE A 598 24.03 -28.73 -23.04
C PHE A 598 24.75 -29.89 -22.33
N GLU A 599 25.23 -30.87 -23.09
CA GLU A 599 26.04 -31.93 -22.54
C GLU A 599 27.41 -31.38 -22.09
N GLU A 600 27.96 -31.94 -21.02
CA GLU A 600 29.23 -31.49 -20.45
C GLU A 600 30.35 -31.73 -21.44
N GLY A 601 31.15 -30.70 -21.77
CA GLY A 601 32.18 -30.75 -22.79
C GLY A 601 31.71 -30.57 -24.23
N SER A 602 30.43 -30.32 -24.47
CA SER A 602 29.88 -29.98 -25.80
C SER A 602 30.29 -28.57 -26.21
N ASP A 603 30.65 -28.40 -27.49
CA ASP A 603 30.87 -27.09 -28.14
C ASP A 603 29.58 -26.49 -28.71
N ASP A 604 28.40 -27.10 -28.45
CA ASP A 604 27.10 -26.60 -28.89
C ASP A 604 26.73 -25.33 -28.15
N LYS A 605 25.98 -24.44 -28.83
CA LYS A 605 25.56 -23.13 -28.30
C LYS A 605 24.14 -22.83 -28.73
N LEU A 606 23.45 -22.12 -27.91
CA LEU A 606 22.16 -21.54 -28.29
C LEU A 606 22.38 -20.41 -29.30
N ILE A 607 21.70 -20.48 -30.45
CA ILE A 607 21.83 -19.51 -31.53
C ILE A 607 20.59 -18.62 -31.70
N GLY A 608 19.43 -19.11 -31.30
CA GLY A 608 18.18 -18.35 -31.44
C GLY A 608 17.09 -18.89 -30.57
N VAL A 609 16.21 -17.99 -30.15
CA VAL A 609 15.00 -18.26 -29.40
C VAL A 609 13.89 -17.38 -29.98
N MET A 610 12.78 -17.96 -30.41
CA MET A 610 11.66 -17.23 -31.00
C MET A 610 10.32 -17.76 -30.51
N LEU A 611 9.34 -16.86 -30.36
CA LEU A 611 7.96 -17.24 -30.13
C LEU A 611 7.37 -17.91 -31.37
N CYS A 612 6.46 -18.85 -31.18
CA CYS A 612 5.79 -19.56 -32.25
C CYS A 612 4.39 -20.03 -31.82
N THR A 613 3.56 -20.26 -32.81
CA THR A 613 2.28 -20.96 -32.67
C THR A 613 2.39 -22.40 -33.23
N GLU A 614 1.36 -23.22 -33.05
CA GLU A 614 1.34 -24.59 -33.61
C GLU A 614 1.24 -24.59 -35.15
N ASP A 615 0.67 -23.52 -35.69
CA ASP A 615 0.42 -23.38 -37.13
C ASP A 615 1.63 -22.83 -37.90
N ASP A 616 2.70 -22.49 -37.21
CA ASP A 616 3.91 -21.94 -37.81
C ASP A 616 4.87 -23.03 -38.34
N ASP A 617 5.80 -22.61 -39.17
CA ASP A 617 6.94 -23.40 -39.62
C ASP A 617 8.26 -22.85 -39.10
N VAL A 618 9.18 -23.75 -38.73
CA VAL A 618 10.57 -23.42 -38.36
C VAL A 618 11.43 -23.45 -39.60
N LEU A 619 12.21 -22.42 -39.85
CA LEU A 619 13.29 -22.37 -40.85
C LEU A 619 14.64 -22.26 -40.15
N LEU A 620 15.52 -23.24 -40.37
CA LEU A 620 16.92 -23.21 -39.92
C LEU A 620 17.82 -23.00 -41.13
N ALA A 621 18.80 -22.10 -41.03
CA ALA A 621 19.77 -21.87 -42.06
C ALA A 621 21.20 -22.13 -41.55
N ALA A 622 22.00 -22.83 -42.33
CA ALA A 622 23.36 -23.23 -41.98
C ALA A 622 24.40 -22.32 -42.71
N ARG A 623 25.55 -22.18 -42.09
CA ARG A 623 26.69 -21.41 -42.59
C ARG A 623 27.09 -21.84 -43.99
N GLY A 624 27.05 -23.17 -44.28
CA GLY A 624 27.40 -23.77 -45.56
C GLY A 624 26.34 -23.55 -46.68
N GLY A 625 25.31 -22.69 -46.46
CA GLY A 625 24.32 -22.29 -47.48
C GLY A 625 23.15 -23.25 -47.66
N LYS A 626 22.94 -24.19 -46.74
CA LYS A 626 21.79 -25.06 -46.69
C LYS A 626 20.74 -24.52 -45.68
N CYS A 627 19.46 -24.87 -45.91
CA CYS A 627 18.38 -24.61 -44.97
C CYS A 627 17.38 -25.74 -44.93
N ILE A 628 16.62 -25.82 -43.84
CA ILE A 628 15.50 -26.78 -43.71
C ILE A 628 14.29 -26.06 -43.14
N ARG A 629 13.10 -26.33 -43.71
CA ARG A 629 11.80 -25.85 -43.20
C ARG A 629 10.95 -27.03 -42.78
N PHE A 630 10.38 -26.97 -41.60
CA PHE A 630 9.49 -28.01 -41.05
C PHE A 630 8.45 -27.37 -40.10
N PRO A 631 7.25 -27.99 -39.93
CA PRO A 631 6.23 -27.45 -39.05
C PRO A 631 6.69 -27.41 -37.61
N VAL A 632 6.28 -26.39 -36.87
CA VAL A 632 6.49 -26.31 -35.40
C VAL A 632 5.88 -27.53 -34.71
N SER A 633 4.75 -28.04 -35.19
CA SER A 633 4.08 -29.24 -34.65
C SER A 633 4.95 -30.51 -34.72
N ASP A 634 5.97 -30.57 -35.59
CA ASP A 634 6.92 -31.70 -35.64
C ASP A 634 7.84 -31.70 -34.41
N VAL A 635 7.89 -30.59 -33.64
CA VAL A 635 8.64 -30.46 -32.39
C VAL A 635 7.67 -30.52 -31.22
N ARG A 636 7.67 -31.62 -30.48
CA ARG A 636 6.83 -31.75 -29.28
C ARG A 636 7.11 -30.64 -28.27
N VAL A 637 6.10 -30.25 -27.50
CA VAL A 637 6.29 -29.39 -26.32
C VAL A 637 6.98 -30.19 -25.22
N PHE A 638 8.14 -29.76 -24.79
CA PHE A 638 8.91 -30.41 -23.71
C PHE A 638 8.40 -29.93 -22.36
N LYS A 639 8.14 -30.86 -21.43
CA LYS A 639 7.72 -30.56 -20.06
C LYS A 639 8.86 -30.08 -19.15
N GLY A 640 10.08 -30.11 -19.62
CA GLY A 640 11.27 -29.75 -18.83
C GLY A 640 12.29 -28.94 -19.63
N ARG A 641 13.19 -28.27 -18.92
CA ARG A 641 14.16 -27.34 -19.48
C ARG A 641 15.60 -27.91 -19.58
N THR A 642 15.80 -29.17 -19.22
CA THR A 642 17.16 -29.77 -19.05
C THR A 642 17.64 -30.60 -20.23
N SER A 643 16.91 -30.65 -21.35
CA SER A 643 17.35 -31.38 -22.55
C SER A 643 17.78 -30.44 -23.69
N THR A 644 18.67 -30.89 -24.55
CA THR A 644 19.06 -30.16 -25.77
C THR A 644 17.99 -30.19 -26.86
N GLY A 645 16.95 -30.98 -26.70
CA GLY A 645 15.88 -31.12 -27.66
C GLY A 645 16.03 -32.28 -28.63
N VAL A 646 15.55 -32.09 -29.85
CA VAL A 646 15.57 -33.07 -30.93
C VAL A 646 16.27 -32.48 -32.14
N ARG A 647 16.80 -33.36 -33.01
CA ARG A 647 17.47 -32.91 -34.24
C ARG A 647 16.50 -32.20 -35.17
N GLY A 648 16.79 -30.93 -35.44
CA GLY A 648 16.08 -30.07 -36.42
C GLY A 648 16.73 -30.22 -37.82
N MET A 649 18.03 -30.14 -37.90
CA MET A 649 18.80 -30.21 -39.17
C MET A 649 20.00 -31.15 -39.03
N LYS A 650 20.30 -31.93 -40.05
CA LYS A 650 21.52 -32.71 -40.15
C LYS A 650 22.58 -31.90 -40.89
N LEU A 651 23.61 -31.50 -40.19
CA LEU A 651 24.70 -30.67 -40.72
C LEU A 651 25.81 -31.51 -41.39
N GLY A 652 26.58 -30.88 -42.29
CA GLY A 652 27.83 -31.37 -42.80
C GLY A 652 28.96 -31.28 -41.73
N ILE A 653 30.08 -31.89 -42.02
CA ILE A 653 31.25 -31.80 -41.12
C ILE A 653 31.75 -30.33 -41.13
N GLY A 654 31.90 -29.76 -39.93
CA GLY A 654 32.38 -28.40 -39.76
C GLY A 654 31.34 -27.30 -40.08
N ASP A 655 30.06 -27.65 -40.31
CA ASP A 655 29.00 -26.70 -40.55
C ASP A 655 28.17 -26.48 -39.26
N ASP A 656 27.66 -25.28 -39.12
CA ASP A 656 26.83 -24.85 -37.98
C ASP A 656 25.54 -24.17 -38.47
N VAL A 657 24.47 -24.33 -37.72
CA VAL A 657 23.26 -23.50 -37.89
C VAL A 657 23.57 -22.10 -37.38
N ILE A 658 23.22 -21.08 -38.15
CA ILE A 658 23.53 -19.67 -37.86
C ILE A 658 22.26 -18.82 -37.62
N SER A 659 21.10 -19.29 -38.09
CA SER A 659 19.84 -18.57 -37.87
C SER A 659 18.64 -19.49 -37.69
N LEU A 660 17.69 -18.99 -36.89
CA LEU A 660 16.34 -19.48 -36.68
C LEU A 660 15.36 -18.43 -37.17
N SER A 661 14.36 -18.82 -37.93
CA SER A 661 13.21 -17.98 -38.28
C SER A 661 11.91 -18.76 -38.10
N ILE A 662 10.86 -18.05 -37.71
CA ILE A 662 9.50 -18.59 -37.66
C ILE A 662 8.73 -17.98 -38.84
N LEU A 663 8.09 -18.83 -39.60
CA LEU A 663 7.34 -18.46 -40.80
C LEU A 663 5.90 -18.96 -40.71
N ALA A 664 4.99 -18.27 -41.37
CA ALA A 664 3.61 -18.75 -41.48
C ALA A 664 3.56 -20.16 -42.09
N GLY A 665 2.91 -21.09 -41.43
CA GLY A 665 2.93 -22.49 -41.83
C GLY A 665 2.19 -22.78 -43.11
N GLN A 666 2.85 -23.36 -44.10
CA GLN A 666 2.26 -23.68 -45.42
C GLN A 666 1.18 -24.74 -45.30
N ARG A 667 1.39 -25.76 -44.46
CA ARG A 667 0.43 -26.83 -44.23
C ARG A 667 -0.82 -26.33 -43.53
N ALA A 668 -0.67 -25.49 -42.53
CA ALA A 668 -1.79 -24.93 -41.76
C ALA A 668 -2.68 -24.05 -42.68
N LYS A 669 -2.08 -23.35 -43.64
CA LYS A 669 -2.79 -22.54 -44.63
C LYS A 669 -3.28 -23.33 -45.88
N GLY A 670 -3.15 -24.66 -45.86
CA GLY A 670 -3.62 -25.52 -46.93
C GLY A 670 -2.89 -25.34 -48.28
N VAL A 671 -1.64 -24.84 -48.26
CA VAL A 671 -0.82 -24.62 -49.43
C VAL A 671 -0.13 -25.92 -49.86
N THR A 672 -0.49 -26.44 -51.03
CA THR A 672 0.09 -27.70 -51.56
C THR A 672 1.41 -27.43 -52.34
N ALA A 673 2.12 -28.48 -52.69
CA ALA A 673 3.34 -28.38 -53.51
C ALA A 673 3.00 -27.88 -54.93
N GLU A 674 1.84 -28.21 -55.45
CA GLU A 674 1.34 -27.79 -56.74
C GLU A 674 0.96 -26.30 -56.71
N ASP A 675 0.26 -25.85 -55.66
CA ASP A 675 -0.08 -24.44 -55.45
C ASP A 675 1.19 -23.57 -55.42
N ARG A 676 2.21 -23.98 -54.63
CA ARG A 676 3.48 -23.23 -54.55
C ARG A 676 4.17 -23.11 -55.91
N THR A 677 4.18 -24.21 -56.67
CA THR A 677 4.83 -24.22 -57.98
C THR A 677 4.09 -23.33 -58.97
N ALA A 678 2.75 -23.37 -58.95
CA ALA A 678 1.89 -22.53 -59.73
C ALA A 678 2.05 -21.03 -59.38
N TYR A 679 2.01 -20.72 -58.07
CA TYR A 679 2.19 -19.37 -57.55
C TYR A 679 3.57 -18.79 -57.94
N LEU A 680 4.64 -19.52 -57.67
CA LEU A 680 5.99 -19.07 -58.02
C LEU A 680 6.21 -18.91 -59.51
N LYS A 681 5.47 -19.64 -60.37
CA LYS A 681 5.57 -19.47 -61.82
C LYS A 681 4.94 -18.15 -62.29
N ALA A 682 3.80 -17.77 -61.67
CA ALA A 682 3.04 -16.59 -62.01
C ALA A 682 3.33 -15.35 -61.13
N ALA A 683 4.32 -15.43 -60.21
CA ALA A 683 4.60 -14.40 -59.23
C ALA A 683 4.88 -13.03 -59.85
N ALA A 684 4.18 -11.99 -59.37
CA ALA A 684 4.22 -10.63 -59.90
C ALA A 684 5.63 -9.94 -59.81
N TRP A 685 6.47 -10.37 -58.88
CA TRP A 685 7.84 -9.85 -58.75
C TRP A 685 8.86 -10.41 -59.74
N LYS A 686 8.44 -11.35 -60.63
CA LYS A 686 9.27 -11.84 -61.74
C LYS A 686 9.27 -10.87 -62.89
N SER A 687 10.39 -10.76 -63.56
CA SER A 687 10.52 -9.93 -64.77
C SER A 687 9.66 -10.43 -65.91
N GLU A 688 9.43 -11.75 -66.02
CA GLU A 688 8.57 -12.41 -66.96
C GLU A 688 7.67 -13.43 -66.21
N PRO A 689 6.51 -12.98 -65.69
CA PRO A 689 5.57 -13.89 -65.07
C PRO A 689 5.04 -14.92 -66.05
N GLY A 690 4.96 -16.19 -65.63
CA GLY A 690 4.31 -17.24 -66.42
C GLY A 690 2.78 -17.18 -66.30
N GLU A 691 2.12 -18.08 -67.07
CA GLU A 691 0.66 -18.17 -67.04
C GLU A 691 0.13 -18.53 -65.64
N GLN A 692 -0.87 -17.75 -65.19
CA GLN A 692 -1.53 -18.00 -63.94
C GLN A 692 -2.43 -19.22 -64.06
N THR A 693 -2.21 -20.24 -63.23
CA THR A 693 -2.97 -21.49 -63.19
C THR A 693 -3.80 -21.65 -61.92
N LEU A 694 -3.59 -20.79 -60.92
CA LEU A 694 -4.39 -20.74 -59.69
C LEU A 694 -5.62 -19.86 -59.89
N SER A 695 -6.67 -20.09 -59.08
CA SER A 695 -7.81 -19.17 -59.03
C SER A 695 -7.38 -17.79 -58.50
N ASP A 696 -8.04 -16.73 -58.93
CA ASP A 696 -7.75 -15.35 -58.51
C ASP A 696 -7.80 -15.21 -57.00
N GLU A 697 -8.78 -15.87 -56.34
CA GLU A 697 -8.91 -15.88 -54.88
C GLU A 697 -7.68 -16.52 -54.20
N LYS A 698 -7.27 -17.71 -54.67
CA LYS A 698 -6.10 -18.40 -54.12
C LYS A 698 -4.79 -17.68 -54.40
N GLN A 699 -4.68 -17.06 -55.57
CA GLN A 699 -3.51 -16.23 -55.91
C GLN A 699 -3.42 -15.02 -54.98
N ALA A 700 -4.54 -14.35 -54.69
CA ALA A 700 -4.59 -13.19 -53.78
C ALA A 700 -4.28 -13.60 -52.34
N GLU A 701 -4.87 -14.71 -51.84
CA GLU A 701 -4.61 -15.27 -50.52
C GLU A 701 -3.12 -15.59 -50.33
N MET A 702 -2.51 -16.21 -51.33
CA MET A 702 -1.09 -16.56 -51.28
C MET A 702 -0.19 -15.32 -51.38
N ALA A 703 -0.59 -14.28 -52.13
CA ALA A 703 0.16 -13.05 -52.22
C ALA A 703 0.14 -12.24 -50.92
N GLU A 704 -1.01 -12.19 -50.25
CA GLU A 704 -1.13 -11.55 -48.92
C GLU A 704 -0.31 -12.28 -47.86
N ALA A 705 -0.23 -13.60 -47.94
CA ALA A 705 0.51 -14.44 -46.98
C ALA A 705 1.98 -14.65 -47.39
N GLU A 706 2.47 -14.02 -48.44
CA GLU A 706 3.85 -14.20 -48.89
C GLU A 706 4.84 -13.49 -48.00
N GLU A 707 5.80 -14.25 -47.47
CA GLU A 707 6.92 -13.74 -46.71
C GLU A 707 8.21 -13.87 -47.49
N PHE A 708 9.18 -12.99 -47.27
CA PHE A 708 10.46 -13.04 -47.92
C PHE A 708 11.58 -13.35 -46.97
N ILE A 709 12.48 -14.22 -47.40
CA ILE A 709 13.68 -14.63 -46.66
C ILE A 709 14.87 -13.89 -47.26
N LEU A 710 15.43 -12.97 -46.52
CA LEU A 710 16.68 -12.34 -46.84
C LEU A 710 17.84 -13.26 -46.47
N THR A 711 18.80 -13.45 -47.35
CA THR A 711 20.02 -14.17 -47.07
C THR A 711 21.23 -13.35 -47.54
N VAL A 712 22.24 -13.22 -46.66
CA VAL A 712 23.44 -12.43 -46.88
C VAL A 712 24.69 -13.28 -46.64
N THR A 713 25.71 -13.09 -47.46
CA THR A 713 26.98 -13.84 -47.38
C THR A 713 28.16 -12.94 -46.98
N SER A 714 29.24 -13.56 -46.50
CA SER A 714 30.44 -12.86 -46.01
C SER A 714 31.12 -11.94 -47.02
N ASN A 715 30.96 -12.19 -48.30
CA ASN A 715 31.52 -11.35 -49.34
C ASN A 715 30.58 -10.28 -49.87
N GLY A 716 29.49 -9.96 -49.13
CA GLY A 716 28.59 -8.88 -49.41
C GLY A 716 27.55 -9.15 -50.51
N PHE A 717 27.36 -10.43 -50.83
CA PHE A 717 26.28 -10.84 -51.75
C PHE A 717 25.04 -11.25 -50.97
N GLY A 718 23.87 -11.09 -51.55
CA GLY A 718 22.63 -11.54 -50.89
C GLY A 718 21.43 -11.39 -51.83
N LYS A 719 20.27 -11.77 -51.33
CA LYS A 719 19.01 -11.75 -52.08
C LYS A 719 17.82 -11.90 -51.11
N ARG A 720 16.65 -11.53 -51.61
CA ARG A 720 15.35 -11.93 -51.04
C ARG A 720 14.83 -13.15 -51.80
N SER A 721 14.28 -14.13 -51.13
CA SER A 721 13.59 -15.27 -51.79
C SER A 721 12.24 -15.46 -51.16
N SER A 722 11.21 -15.74 -51.98
CA SER A 722 9.86 -16.04 -51.48
C SER A 722 9.89 -17.23 -50.53
N SER A 723 9.14 -17.16 -49.45
CA SER A 723 8.98 -18.26 -48.49
C SER A 723 8.40 -19.51 -49.15
N TYR A 724 7.71 -19.38 -50.27
CA TYR A 724 7.22 -20.51 -51.04
C TYR A 724 8.29 -21.30 -51.80
N GLU A 725 9.47 -20.73 -52.01
CA GLU A 725 10.66 -21.45 -52.51
C GLU A 725 11.16 -22.53 -51.53
N TYR A 726 10.86 -22.38 -50.21
CA TYR A 726 11.32 -23.26 -49.16
C TYR A 726 10.23 -24.29 -48.86
N ARG A 727 10.37 -25.47 -49.42
CA ARG A 727 9.42 -26.58 -49.17
C ARG A 727 9.43 -27.02 -47.73
N THR A 728 8.26 -27.22 -47.16
CA THR A 728 8.10 -27.84 -45.86
C THR A 728 8.42 -29.34 -45.94
N SER A 729 9.33 -29.81 -45.09
CA SER A 729 9.77 -31.22 -44.99
C SER A 729 9.67 -31.71 -43.55
N GLY A 730 9.95 -32.97 -43.30
CA GLY A 730 10.15 -33.43 -41.92
C GLY A 730 11.45 -32.93 -41.33
N ARG A 731 11.52 -32.69 -40.01
CA ARG A 731 12.72 -32.27 -39.30
C ARG A 731 13.87 -33.31 -39.36
N GLY A 732 15.10 -32.88 -39.19
CA GLY A 732 16.29 -33.75 -39.05
C GLY A 732 16.91 -34.18 -40.36
N GLY A 733 16.40 -33.68 -41.52
CA GLY A 733 17.00 -33.87 -42.84
C GLY A 733 18.24 -32.98 -43.09
N GLN A 734 18.91 -33.22 -44.27
CA GLN A 734 20.05 -32.39 -44.70
C GLN A 734 19.63 -31.01 -45.25
N GLY A 735 18.35 -30.78 -45.39
CA GLY A 735 17.86 -29.55 -45.95
C GLY A 735 18.03 -29.38 -47.47
N ILE A 736 17.83 -28.18 -47.97
CA ILE A 736 17.92 -27.75 -49.35
C ILE A 736 18.88 -26.59 -49.44
N THR A 737 19.36 -26.26 -50.66
CA THR A 737 20.21 -25.11 -50.86
C THR A 737 19.41 -23.81 -50.65
N ASN A 738 19.95 -22.93 -49.81
CA ASN A 738 19.40 -21.61 -49.53
C ASN A 738 20.04 -20.55 -50.45
N ILE A 739 21.38 -20.58 -50.53
CA ILE A 739 22.18 -19.73 -51.40
C ILE A 739 23.42 -20.49 -51.85
N ASP A 740 23.97 -20.16 -53.01
CA ASP A 740 25.24 -20.72 -53.47
C ASP A 740 26.40 -20.05 -52.69
N THR A 741 27.16 -20.87 -51.98
CA THR A 741 28.34 -20.47 -51.18
C THR A 741 29.67 -20.72 -51.92
N SER A 742 29.71 -20.41 -53.19
CA SER A 742 30.96 -20.43 -53.99
C SER A 742 32.02 -19.48 -53.38
N ILE A 743 33.27 -19.61 -53.86
CA ILE A 743 34.41 -18.74 -53.46
C ILE A 743 34.05 -17.25 -53.63
N ARG A 744 33.21 -16.90 -54.63
CA ARG A 744 32.72 -15.54 -54.88
C ARG A 744 31.86 -15.01 -53.71
N ASN A 745 30.95 -15.82 -53.21
CA ASN A 745 29.98 -15.40 -52.26
C ASN A 745 30.51 -15.54 -50.81
N GLY A 746 31.37 -16.47 -50.55
CA GLY A 746 31.74 -16.83 -49.17
C GLY A 746 30.63 -17.61 -48.49
N HIS A 747 30.69 -17.66 -47.16
CA HIS A 747 29.70 -18.37 -46.32
C HIS A 747 28.51 -17.46 -45.96
N VAL A 748 27.39 -18.06 -45.52
CA VAL A 748 26.25 -17.32 -45.06
C VAL A 748 26.54 -16.71 -43.69
N VAL A 749 26.19 -15.42 -43.52
CA VAL A 749 26.39 -14.68 -42.25
C VAL A 749 25.03 -14.32 -41.62
N GLY A 750 23.95 -14.27 -42.38
CA GLY A 750 22.61 -14.04 -41.86
C GLY A 750 21.56 -14.54 -42.85
N SER A 751 20.47 -15.13 -42.33
CA SER A 751 19.30 -15.52 -43.10
C SER A 751 18.09 -15.40 -42.19
N GLY A 752 17.09 -14.59 -42.60
CA GLY A 752 15.92 -14.33 -41.77
C GLY A 752 14.77 -13.74 -42.58
N ARG A 753 13.60 -13.73 -41.95
CA ARG A 753 12.43 -13.00 -42.49
C ARG A 753 12.73 -11.51 -42.57
N ALA A 754 12.34 -10.88 -43.69
CA ALA A 754 12.44 -9.44 -43.86
C ALA A 754 11.25 -8.95 -44.69
N ALA A 755 10.58 -7.93 -44.21
CA ALA A 755 9.51 -7.24 -44.93
C ALA A 755 10.09 -6.24 -45.94
N GLU A 756 9.31 -5.85 -46.92
CA GLU A 756 9.73 -4.87 -47.93
C GLU A 756 9.96 -3.47 -47.34
N THR A 757 9.21 -3.16 -46.26
CA THR A 757 9.34 -1.92 -45.50
C THR A 757 10.58 -1.89 -44.58
N ASP A 758 11.16 -3.04 -44.27
CA ASP A 758 12.31 -3.14 -43.37
C ASP A 758 13.57 -2.53 -43.97
N GLN A 759 14.49 -2.23 -43.09
CA GLN A 759 15.85 -1.85 -43.40
C GLN A 759 16.82 -2.85 -42.84
N ILE A 760 17.94 -3.06 -43.49
CA ILE A 760 19.02 -3.89 -42.95
C ILE A 760 20.27 -3.08 -42.70
N MET A 761 20.98 -3.52 -41.70
CA MET A 761 22.30 -3.05 -41.37
C MET A 761 23.30 -4.18 -41.50
N LEU A 762 24.30 -3.98 -42.40
CA LEU A 762 25.40 -4.88 -42.60
C LEU A 762 26.63 -4.37 -41.88
N ILE A 763 27.36 -5.29 -41.34
CA ILE A 763 28.53 -5.00 -40.51
C ILE A 763 29.72 -5.78 -41.05
N THR A 764 30.84 -5.09 -41.22
CA THR A 764 32.11 -5.75 -41.66
C THR A 764 33.06 -5.98 -40.49
N ASN A 765 33.99 -6.92 -40.68
CA ASN A 765 35.07 -7.18 -39.71
C ASN A 765 36.03 -5.99 -39.51
N GLN A 766 35.93 -4.93 -40.35
CA GLN A 766 36.67 -3.68 -40.25
C GLN A 766 35.83 -2.56 -39.62
N GLY A 767 34.65 -2.91 -39.06
CA GLY A 767 33.78 -1.94 -38.34
C GLY A 767 32.97 -1.04 -39.21
N LYS A 768 32.94 -1.25 -40.56
CA LYS A 768 32.04 -0.47 -41.41
C LYS A 768 30.60 -0.91 -41.28
N LEU A 769 29.72 0.09 -41.20
CA LEU A 769 28.28 -0.02 -41.11
C LEU A 769 27.62 0.45 -42.37
N ILE A 770 26.72 -0.37 -42.92
CA ILE A 770 26.00 -0.06 -44.13
C ILE A 770 24.53 -0.32 -43.91
N ARG A 771 23.73 0.69 -44.11
CA ARG A 771 22.28 0.62 -44.02
C ARG A 771 21.69 0.68 -45.44
N THR A 772 20.84 -0.28 -45.75
CA THR A 772 20.11 -0.30 -47.04
C THR A 772 18.68 -0.78 -46.81
N SER A 773 17.74 -0.31 -47.63
CA SER A 773 16.36 -0.75 -47.64
C SER A 773 16.27 -2.18 -48.18
N VAL A 774 15.43 -3.01 -47.55
CA VAL A 774 15.13 -4.37 -48.01
C VAL A 774 14.46 -4.30 -49.42
N ALA A 775 13.67 -3.27 -49.71
CA ALA A 775 13.05 -3.06 -51.01
C ALA A 775 14.06 -3.00 -52.15
N GLU A 776 15.27 -2.47 -51.94
CA GLU A 776 16.32 -2.34 -52.96
C GLU A 776 16.99 -3.68 -53.28
N ILE A 777 16.80 -4.71 -52.47
CA ILE A 777 17.43 -6.03 -52.66
C ILE A 777 16.56 -6.86 -53.59
N ARG A 778 17.15 -7.35 -54.67
CA ARG A 778 16.43 -8.12 -55.70
C ARG A 778 15.83 -9.42 -55.09
N ILE A 779 14.59 -9.70 -55.50
CA ILE A 779 13.96 -11.01 -55.25
C ILE A 779 14.52 -12.00 -56.28
N ALA A 780 15.02 -13.15 -55.80
CA ALA A 780 15.61 -14.18 -56.63
C ALA A 780 15.34 -15.57 -56.07
N GLY A 781 15.38 -16.57 -56.93
CA GLY A 781 15.20 -17.97 -56.48
C GLY A 781 16.27 -18.41 -55.50
N ARG A 782 15.86 -19.31 -54.56
CA ARG A 782 16.71 -19.72 -53.43
C ARG A 782 18.08 -20.36 -53.82
N ALA A 783 18.17 -21.04 -54.96
CA ALA A 783 19.40 -21.70 -55.39
C ALA A 783 20.39 -20.79 -56.15
N THR A 784 20.07 -19.48 -56.27
CA THR A 784 20.89 -18.50 -57.00
C THR A 784 22.01 -17.95 -56.10
N GLN A 785 23.02 -17.32 -56.77
CA GLN A 785 24.17 -16.68 -56.09
C GLN A 785 23.79 -15.33 -55.44
N GLY A 786 22.63 -14.78 -55.75
CA GLY A 786 22.17 -13.43 -55.32
C GLY A 786 22.88 -12.31 -56.08
N VAL A 787 22.69 -11.08 -55.56
CA VAL A 787 23.24 -9.84 -56.11
C VAL A 787 24.24 -9.24 -55.10
N THR A 788 25.08 -8.32 -55.55
CA THR A 788 25.94 -7.53 -54.66
C THR A 788 25.08 -6.57 -53.89
N ILE A 789 24.97 -6.74 -52.59
CA ILE A 789 24.36 -5.79 -51.68
C ILE A 789 25.39 -4.73 -51.28
N PHE A 790 26.62 -5.18 -51.03
CA PHE A 790 27.70 -4.33 -50.63
C PHE A 790 29.04 -4.82 -51.21
N LYS A 791 29.85 -3.89 -51.70
CA LYS A 791 31.22 -4.22 -52.14
C LYS A 791 32.19 -4.19 -50.97
N VAL A 792 32.67 -5.33 -50.57
CA VAL A 792 33.74 -5.49 -49.56
C VAL A 792 35.10 -5.20 -50.18
N ALA A 793 35.99 -4.57 -49.44
CA ALA A 793 37.37 -4.39 -49.82
C ALA A 793 38.18 -5.70 -49.69
N ASP A 794 39.42 -5.75 -50.25
CA ASP A 794 40.30 -6.92 -50.10
C ASP A 794 40.57 -7.19 -48.58
N GLY A 795 40.21 -8.41 -48.15
CA GLY A 795 40.35 -8.82 -46.76
C GLY A 795 39.19 -8.35 -45.85
N GLU A 796 38.24 -7.60 -46.35
CA GLU A 796 37.01 -7.21 -45.60
C GLU A 796 35.91 -8.23 -45.85
N GLN A 797 35.16 -8.57 -44.77
CA GLN A 797 34.06 -9.52 -44.79
C GLN A 797 32.88 -8.96 -44.00
N VAL A 798 31.69 -9.22 -44.44
CA VAL A 798 30.45 -9.00 -43.65
C VAL A 798 30.44 -10.07 -42.57
N VAL A 799 30.26 -9.65 -41.30
CA VAL A 799 30.25 -10.54 -40.14
C VAL A 799 28.90 -10.63 -39.43
N SER A 800 28.02 -9.64 -39.66
CA SER A 800 26.70 -9.64 -39.07
C SER A 800 25.68 -8.89 -39.98
N VAL A 801 24.40 -9.26 -39.79
CA VAL A 801 23.26 -8.65 -40.48
C VAL A 801 22.18 -8.44 -39.42
N ALA A 802 21.68 -7.25 -39.25
CA ALA A 802 20.54 -6.93 -38.42
C ALA A 802 19.40 -6.35 -39.27
N THR A 803 18.18 -6.81 -39.01
CA THR A 803 16.98 -6.26 -39.66
C THR A 803 16.38 -5.23 -38.71
N ILE A 804 16.00 -4.06 -39.20
CA ILE A 804 15.33 -2.99 -38.46
C ILE A 804 13.91 -2.94 -39.03
N GLU A 805 12.95 -3.35 -38.17
CA GLU A 805 11.51 -3.28 -38.51
C GLU A 805 11.03 -1.82 -38.51
N GLU A 806 10.34 -1.36 -39.58
CA GLU A 806 9.66 -0.07 -39.58
C GLU A 806 8.21 -0.29 -39.10
N THR A 807 7.80 0.41 -38.05
CA THR A 807 6.43 0.30 -37.50
C THR A 807 5.41 1.04 -38.37
N GLU A 808 4.21 0.48 -38.53
CA GLU A 808 3.13 0.97 -39.44
C GLU A 808 2.62 2.39 -39.11
N GLU A 809 2.94 2.97 -37.97
CA GLU A 809 2.52 4.34 -37.62
C GLU A 809 3.18 5.44 -38.45
N GLU A 810 4.32 5.20 -39.08
CA GLU A 810 4.97 6.18 -39.95
C GLU A 810 4.26 6.33 -41.31
N HIS A 811 3.39 5.38 -41.72
CA HIS A 811 2.66 5.46 -43.01
C HIS A 811 1.31 6.18 -42.94
N SER A 812 0.69 6.33 -41.77
CA SER A 812 -0.63 6.97 -41.68
C SER A 812 -0.59 8.50 -41.69
N GLU A 813 0.52 9.12 -41.32
CA GLU A 813 0.66 10.60 -41.38
C GLU A 813 1.08 11.13 -42.75
N GLU A 814 1.75 10.33 -43.62
CA GLU A 814 2.11 10.77 -44.97
C GLU A 814 0.91 10.87 -45.94
N ASN A 815 -0.20 10.14 -45.68
CA ASN A 815 -1.39 10.18 -46.53
C ASN A 815 -2.39 11.31 -46.22
N GLN A 816 -2.29 11.93 -45.01
CA GLN A 816 -3.19 13.04 -44.66
C GLN A 816 -2.68 14.41 -45.11
N THR A 817 -1.40 14.56 -45.43
CA THR A 817 -0.85 15.85 -45.90
C THR A 817 -0.87 16.06 -47.39
N ASN A 818 -1.26 15.05 -48.20
CA ASN A 818 -1.37 15.18 -49.66
C ASN A 818 -2.79 15.48 -50.20
N SER A 819 -3.80 15.66 -49.31
CA SER A 819 -5.16 16.04 -49.68
C SER A 819 -5.48 17.53 -49.50
N ASP A 820 -4.53 18.36 -49.02
CA ASP A 820 -4.73 19.78 -48.80
C ASP A 820 -3.69 20.67 -49.56
N THR A 821 -3.38 20.33 -50.81
CA THR A 821 -2.76 21.29 -51.74
C THR A 821 -3.42 21.26 -53.10
#